data_d58605e031359315ac2519d6e4406b19
#
_entry.id   d58605e031359315ac2519d6e4406b19
#
_cell.length_a   1.000
_cell.length_b   1.000
_cell.length_c   1.000
_cell.angle_alpha   90.00
_cell.angle_beta   90.00
_cell.angle_gamma   90.00
#
_symmetry.space_group_name_H-M   'P 1'
#
loop_
_entity.id
_entity.type
_entity.pdbx_description
1 polymer ?
#
loop_
_entity_poly.entity_id
_entity_poly.type
_entity_poly.pdbx_seq_one_letter_code
_entity_poly.pdbx_strand_id
1 'polypeptide(L)'
;MKNTQKILVILILFVAIYSCSTKKNTIISRNYHALTTKYNVLFNGKQAFKEGIDGINEGYKDDYFEILPIEPVEFQEDKIVIPKFNNGPGAGFGGNDNDNKTSTPFEKSEEKAVKAIQLHKMNIDGIERNSQMDEAYLLLGKDRYYSQRFIPAIEAFNYVILNYPNASLISETKIWRAKTNVRLDNEEFAIESLKLLLQANDSVEKNLPEEIKEKGHTALAMAYTKTDSLQKVKKHLQLATRTLNDEYQAARNLFILGQLYASENKKDSANVVFRRLANFKKAPYKYKIHARLEIAKNSEKDSSIVSLIDDMKKLIKDRDNRPFLDELNYQVGFLHEKNDSLQQAIAYYNSSLRSKNGGDKQKTYTYEKLGNIYFKQDAYQKASSYYDSVLQVTNDTLDIRIRRIKRKYKNLASLIKFEDVVTENDSIIKIASLSKEEQTAFFENYIEKIKKADEDAAQLRLNQIAFGNVSNGLNAADKGKWYFYNNQSLSFGKTEFQKIWGARRLEDNWRWSEKATIGSALQDSTQVSKTNLKYDLDTYLNAIPTEQVVIDSLVIDRNQALYELGLIYKEQFKNQNLAKQRLERVASLNPNKELILPINWHLYQIYTNLGEAQNAEKHKNVILTKYPETKFAQIILNPEIQFEEEQIEETEVEKTYKEIYYLYKEDKFEDVITKIDATLPTIPNADLLPKFELLKALAIGKFQDKETYKTALEYVAVNYGNTEEGKKAKAIVIQLTK
;
A
#
# COMPACT_ATOMS: atom_id res chain seq x y z
N MET A 1 -77.51 4.66 -31.97
CA MET A 1 -76.77 4.49 -30.68
C MET A 1 -75.33 4.03 -30.80
N LYS A 2 -74.89 2.99 -31.57
CA LYS A 2 -73.52 2.55 -31.70
C LYS A 2 -72.53 3.59 -32.30
N ASN A 3 -72.96 4.43 -33.23
CA ASN A 3 -72.09 5.45 -33.86
C ASN A 3 -71.96 6.70 -33.00
N THR A 4 -72.94 7.08 -32.21
CA THR A 4 -72.84 8.17 -31.24
C THR A 4 -71.93 7.84 -30.10
N GLN A 5 -71.91 6.58 -29.65
CA GLN A 5 -70.90 6.14 -28.64
C GLN A 5 -69.47 6.14 -29.18
N LYS A 6 -69.26 5.76 -30.44
CA LYS A 6 -67.98 5.84 -31.09
C LYS A 6 -67.43 7.28 -31.23
N ILE A 7 -68.32 8.20 -31.65
CA ILE A 7 -68.03 9.62 -31.76
C ILE A 7 -67.74 10.21 -30.39
N LEU A 8 -68.43 9.82 -29.33
CA LEU A 8 -68.20 10.26 -27.98
C LEU A 8 -66.87 9.77 -27.48
N VAL A 9 -66.52 8.51 -27.75
CA VAL A 9 -65.15 7.94 -27.38
C VAL A 9 -64.07 8.65 -28.15
N ILE A 10 -64.22 8.92 -29.43
CA ILE A 10 -63.26 9.68 -30.24
C ILE A 10 -63.08 11.11 -29.72
N LEU A 11 -64.19 11.77 -29.36
CA LEU A 11 -64.17 13.11 -28.79
C LEU A 11 -63.51 13.14 -27.43
N ILE A 12 -63.78 12.14 -26.58
CA ILE A 12 -63.04 11.96 -25.28
C ILE A 12 -61.56 11.72 -25.51
N LEU A 13 -61.19 10.90 -26.51
CA LEU A 13 -59.79 10.68 -26.88
C LEU A 13 -59.15 11.96 -27.40
N PHE A 14 -59.80 12.74 -28.22
CA PHE A 14 -59.29 14.05 -28.69
C PHE A 14 -59.18 15.05 -27.56
N VAL A 15 -60.08 15.13 -26.61
CA VAL A 15 -59.98 15.97 -25.42
C VAL A 15 -58.89 15.52 -24.52
N ALA A 16 -58.62 14.21 -24.39
CA ALA A 16 -57.52 13.66 -23.63
C ALA A 16 -56.14 14.04 -24.24
N ILE A 17 -56.00 13.99 -25.58
CA ILE A 17 -54.78 14.37 -26.30
C ILE A 17 -54.50 15.89 -26.18
N TYR A 18 -55.51 16.74 -26.27
CA TYR A 18 -55.38 18.19 -26.08
C TYR A 18 -55.18 18.62 -24.62
N SER A 19 -55.44 17.75 -23.64
CA SER A 19 -55.34 18.03 -22.21
C SER A 19 -53.90 17.93 -21.67
N CYS A 20 -52.99 17.23 -22.34
CA CYS A 20 -51.65 16.91 -21.86
C CYS A 20 -50.56 17.92 -22.26
N SER A 21 -50.89 19.20 -22.42
CA SER A 21 -49.91 20.25 -22.78
C SER A 21 -49.25 20.87 -21.53
N THR A 22 -47.92 21.01 -21.54
CA THR A 22 -47.14 21.69 -20.49
C THR A 22 -47.51 23.18 -20.34
N LYS A 23 -48.19 23.77 -21.32
CA LYS A 23 -48.62 25.19 -21.31
C LYS A 23 -49.99 25.39 -20.66
N LYS A 24 -50.75 24.33 -20.32
CA LYS A 24 -52.06 24.42 -19.75
C LYS A 24 -52.10 24.15 -18.25
N ASN A 25 -52.63 25.09 -17.48
CA ASN A 25 -52.74 24.99 -16.03
C ASN A 25 -53.99 24.22 -15.58
N THR A 26 -54.27 23.06 -16.15
CA THR A 26 -55.39 22.22 -15.75
C THR A 26 -54.96 21.13 -14.76
N ILE A 27 -55.86 20.69 -13.88
CA ILE A 27 -55.59 19.59 -12.93
C ILE A 27 -55.12 18.32 -13.65
N ILE A 28 -55.72 18.00 -14.78
CA ILE A 28 -55.42 16.83 -15.60
C ILE A 28 -54.00 16.94 -16.16
N SER A 29 -53.63 18.09 -16.73
CA SER A 29 -52.27 18.33 -17.27
C SER A 29 -51.21 18.26 -16.18
N ARG A 30 -51.44 18.92 -15.03
CA ARG A 30 -50.49 18.87 -13.88
C ARG A 30 -50.30 17.44 -13.39
N ASN A 31 -51.38 16.69 -13.16
CA ASN A 31 -51.28 15.31 -12.70
C ASN A 31 -50.64 14.39 -13.74
N TYR A 32 -50.93 14.54 -15.01
CA TYR A 32 -50.32 13.75 -16.08
C TYR A 32 -48.81 13.96 -16.09
N HIS A 33 -48.34 15.23 -16.11
CA HIS A 33 -46.89 15.52 -16.12
C HIS A 33 -46.23 15.11 -14.80
N ALA A 34 -46.83 15.32 -13.65
CA ALA A 34 -46.30 14.90 -12.37
C ALA A 34 -46.16 13.38 -12.25
N LEU A 35 -47.19 12.61 -12.62
CA LEU A 35 -47.19 11.15 -12.59
C LEU A 35 -46.17 10.56 -13.58
N THR A 36 -46.16 11.07 -14.83
CA THR A 36 -45.18 10.62 -15.84
C THR A 36 -43.77 10.93 -15.43
N THR A 37 -43.51 12.13 -14.88
CA THR A 37 -42.19 12.50 -14.33
C THR A 37 -41.79 11.53 -13.22
N LYS A 38 -42.65 11.32 -12.24
CA LYS A 38 -42.32 10.52 -11.04
C LYS A 38 -42.11 9.04 -11.36
N TYR A 39 -43.09 8.41 -12.00
CA TYR A 39 -43.14 6.94 -12.11
C TYR A 39 -42.52 6.38 -13.39
N ASN A 40 -42.19 7.23 -14.36
CA ASN A 40 -41.52 6.78 -15.58
C ASN A 40 -40.11 7.39 -15.67
N VAL A 41 -39.99 8.71 -15.77
CA VAL A 41 -38.69 9.34 -16.08
C VAL A 41 -37.76 9.31 -14.87
N LEU A 42 -38.18 9.86 -13.71
CA LEU A 42 -37.37 9.92 -12.52
C LEU A 42 -37.19 8.55 -11.84
N PHE A 43 -38.17 7.65 -11.96
CA PHE A 43 -38.00 6.29 -11.47
C PHE A 43 -36.81 5.60 -12.12
N ASN A 44 -36.73 5.64 -13.46
CA ASN A 44 -35.61 5.08 -14.20
C ASN A 44 -34.27 5.82 -13.92
N GLY A 45 -34.32 7.15 -13.75
CA GLY A 45 -33.17 7.95 -13.35
C GLY A 45 -32.63 7.53 -11.97
N LYS A 46 -33.52 7.44 -10.97
CA LYS A 46 -33.13 6.98 -9.61
C LYS A 46 -32.57 5.55 -9.58
N GLN A 47 -33.12 4.66 -10.43
CA GLN A 47 -32.62 3.31 -10.55
C GLN A 47 -31.18 3.32 -11.08
N ALA A 48 -30.89 4.09 -12.14
CA ALA A 48 -29.55 4.24 -12.67
C ALA A 48 -28.61 4.93 -11.67
N PHE A 49 -29.07 5.96 -10.94
CA PHE A 49 -28.32 6.58 -9.87
C PHE A 49 -27.93 5.58 -8.79
N LYS A 50 -28.89 4.76 -8.35
CA LYS A 50 -28.66 3.71 -7.36
C LYS A 50 -27.62 2.69 -7.85
N GLU A 51 -27.72 2.24 -9.10
CA GLU A 51 -26.73 1.36 -9.71
C GLU A 51 -25.33 1.99 -9.69
N GLY A 52 -25.21 3.29 -9.92
CA GLY A 52 -23.96 4.04 -9.82
C GLY A 52 -23.40 4.05 -8.40
N ILE A 53 -24.22 4.31 -7.40
CA ILE A 53 -23.83 4.29 -5.98
C ILE A 53 -23.44 2.88 -5.52
N ASP A 54 -24.22 1.87 -5.88
CA ASP A 54 -23.92 0.48 -5.55
C ASP A 54 -22.58 0.07 -6.18
N GLY A 55 -22.32 0.47 -7.45
CA GLY A 55 -21.04 0.25 -8.13
C GLY A 55 -19.85 0.92 -7.44
N ILE A 56 -20.02 2.15 -6.93
CA ILE A 56 -18.98 2.82 -6.12
C ILE A 56 -18.73 2.03 -4.82
N ASN A 57 -19.80 1.69 -4.11
CA ASN A 57 -19.73 1.02 -2.82
C ASN A 57 -19.10 -0.37 -2.88
N GLU A 58 -19.31 -1.08 -3.99
CA GLU A 58 -18.72 -2.41 -4.25
C GLU A 58 -17.30 -2.31 -4.80
N GLY A 59 -17.05 -1.34 -5.67
CA GLY A 59 -15.75 -1.20 -6.35
C GLY A 59 -14.68 -0.50 -5.53
N TYR A 60 -15.07 0.35 -4.56
CA TYR A 60 -14.11 1.09 -3.75
C TYR A 60 -13.38 0.18 -2.76
N LYS A 61 -12.05 0.18 -2.88
CA LYS A 61 -11.18 -0.58 -1.98
C LYS A 61 -10.74 0.31 -0.82
N ASP A 62 -11.36 0.08 0.33
CA ASP A 62 -11.00 0.76 1.56
C ASP A 62 -9.60 0.36 2.05
N ASP A 63 -8.82 1.34 2.47
CA ASP A 63 -7.55 1.13 3.14
C ASP A 63 -7.74 1.19 4.66
N TYR A 64 -7.93 0.03 5.27
CA TYR A 64 -8.18 -0.07 6.72
C TYR A 64 -6.95 0.19 7.60
N PHE A 65 -5.76 0.39 7.02
CA PHE A 65 -4.57 0.82 7.76
C PHE A 65 -4.53 2.34 7.99
N GLU A 66 -5.37 3.09 7.29
CA GLU A 66 -5.52 4.54 7.41
C GLU A 66 -6.93 4.89 7.88
N ILE A 67 -7.13 6.15 8.31
CA ILE A 67 -8.47 6.64 8.63
C ILE A 67 -9.24 6.73 7.32
N LEU A 68 -10.37 6.03 7.24
CA LEU A 68 -11.16 6.01 6.03
C LEU A 68 -11.71 7.40 5.68
N PRO A 69 -11.79 7.76 4.39
CA PRO A 69 -12.48 8.98 3.98
C PRO A 69 -13.98 8.87 4.26
N ILE A 70 -14.64 9.99 4.53
CA ILE A 70 -16.09 10.03 4.83
C ILE A 70 -16.91 9.46 3.67
N GLU A 71 -16.52 9.75 2.42
CA GLU A 71 -17.13 9.18 1.22
C GLU A 71 -16.13 8.23 0.54
N PRO A 72 -16.57 7.03 0.09
CA PRO A 72 -15.74 6.08 -0.63
C PRO A 72 -15.58 6.48 -2.11
N VAL A 73 -15.05 7.66 -2.38
CA VAL A 73 -14.91 8.21 -3.74
C VAL A 73 -13.55 8.88 -3.87
N GLU A 74 -12.81 8.48 -4.88
CA GLU A 74 -11.61 9.18 -5.33
C GLU A 74 -11.97 10.05 -6.53
N PHE A 75 -11.79 11.35 -6.40
CA PHE A 75 -11.92 12.28 -7.50
C PHE A 75 -10.54 12.59 -8.08
N GLN A 76 -10.43 12.56 -9.40
CA GLN A 76 -9.19 12.93 -10.09
C GLN A 76 -9.07 14.46 -10.14
N GLU A 77 -8.04 15.02 -9.52
CA GLU A 77 -7.83 16.47 -9.43
C GLU A 77 -7.68 17.14 -10.81
N ASP A 78 -7.13 16.43 -11.80
CA ASP A 78 -6.80 16.98 -13.12
C ASP A 78 -7.90 16.80 -14.19
N LYS A 79 -9.08 16.32 -13.85
CA LYS A 79 -10.15 16.12 -14.83
C LYS A 79 -10.97 17.39 -15.03
N ILE A 80 -10.46 18.35 -15.79
CA ILE A 80 -11.28 19.44 -16.33
C ILE A 80 -12.22 18.81 -17.39
N VAL A 81 -13.43 18.46 -16.96
CA VAL A 81 -14.50 18.05 -17.90
C VAL A 81 -15.00 19.31 -18.57
N ILE A 82 -14.45 19.65 -19.75
CA ILE A 82 -14.94 20.74 -20.58
C ILE A 82 -16.31 20.28 -21.09
N PRO A 83 -17.43 20.97 -20.77
CA PRO A 83 -18.73 20.64 -21.34
C PRO A 83 -18.65 20.82 -22.85
N LYS A 84 -18.87 19.78 -23.62
CA LYS A 84 -19.10 19.93 -25.06
C LYS A 84 -20.45 20.60 -25.25
N PHE A 85 -20.47 21.93 -25.34
CA PHE A 85 -21.63 22.67 -25.82
C PHE A 85 -21.76 22.46 -27.31
N ASN A 86 -22.66 21.61 -27.72
CA ASN A 86 -23.16 21.61 -29.10
C ASN A 86 -24.09 22.85 -29.25
N ASN A 87 -23.47 24.01 -29.53
CA ASN A 87 -24.15 25.24 -29.86
C ASN A 87 -24.67 25.16 -31.30
N GLY A 88 -25.91 24.70 -31.46
CA GLY A 88 -26.67 24.87 -32.69
C GLY A 88 -28.19 24.78 -32.38
N PRO A 89 -28.98 25.79 -32.74
CA PRO A 89 -30.44 25.64 -32.67
C PRO A 89 -30.87 24.63 -33.72
N GLY A 90 -31.10 23.37 -33.32
CA GLY A 90 -31.51 22.29 -34.20
C GLY A 90 -30.76 20.96 -34.07
N ALA A 91 -29.82 20.83 -33.15
CA ALA A 91 -29.20 19.53 -32.87
C ALA A 91 -30.20 18.62 -32.16
N GLY A 92 -31.00 17.86 -32.94
CA GLY A 92 -31.83 16.77 -32.45
C GLY A 92 -30.95 15.72 -31.77
N PHE A 93 -31.54 15.08 -30.75
CA PHE A 93 -30.98 13.87 -30.15
C PHE A 93 -30.87 12.76 -31.21
N GLY A 94 -29.72 12.65 -31.85
CA GLY A 94 -29.49 11.72 -32.95
C GLY A 94 -28.11 11.92 -33.57
N GLY A 95 -27.09 12.15 -32.76
CA GLY A 95 -25.71 12.07 -33.20
C GLY A 95 -25.26 10.62 -33.16
N ASN A 96 -25.02 10.02 -34.33
CA ASN A 96 -24.21 8.82 -34.50
C ASN A 96 -22.79 9.12 -34.06
N ASP A 97 -22.48 8.98 -32.80
CA ASP A 97 -21.11 8.79 -32.34
C ASP A 97 -20.86 7.29 -32.22
N ASN A 98 -20.20 6.75 -33.23
CA ASN A 98 -19.56 5.43 -33.21
C ASN A 98 -18.35 5.41 -32.28
N ASP A 99 -18.53 5.86 -31.03
CA ASP A 99 -17.64 5.55 -29.92
C ASP A 99 -18.38 4.57 -29.01
N ASN A 100 -17.91 3.33 -28.97
CA ASN A 100 -18.35 2.26 -28.05
C ASN A 100 -18.07 2.60 -26.57
N LYS A 101 -18.36 3.82 -26.11
CA LYS A 101 -18.40 4.21 -24.72
C LYS A 101 -19.75 3.91 -24.15
N THR A 102 -19.90 2.78 -23.46
CA THR A 102 -21.05 2.50 -22.60
C THR A 102 -21.20 3.66 -21.61
N SER A 103 -22.32 4.41 -21.71
CA SER A 103 -22.63 5.51 -20.78
C SER A 103 -22.62 5.03 -19.34
N THR A 104 -22.00 5.79 -18.43
CA THR A 104 -21.97 5.47 -17.00
C THR A 104 -23.38 5.49 -16.39
N PRO A 105 -23.63 4.80 -15.27
CA PRO A 105 -24.93 4.86 -14.59
C PRO A 105 -25.35 6.30 -14.24
N PHE A 106 -24.41 7.17 -13.84
CA PHE A 106 -24.70 8.58 -13.53
C PHE A 106 -25.05 9.39 -14.78
N GLU A 107 -24.40 9.14 -15.92
CA GLU A 107 -24.77 9.77 -17.20
C GLU A 107 -26.17 9.35 -17.64
N LYS A 108 -26.55 8.07 -17.48
CA LYS A 108 -27.89 7.59 -17.74
C LYS A 108 -28.92 8.25 -16.83
N SER A 109 -28.59 8.40 -15.54
CA SER A 109 -29.45 9.07 -14.56
C SER A 109 -29.65 10.55 -14.92
N GLU A 110 -28.56 11.26 -15.25
CA GLU A 110 -28.62 12.65 -15.68
C GLU A 110 -29.45 12.84 -16.94
N GLU A 111 -29.32 11.97 -17.94
CA GLU A 111 -30.15 12.00 -19.14
C GLU A 111 -31.66 11.95 -18.77
N LYS A 112 -32.04 11.11 -17.82
CA LYS A 112 -33.44 11.03 -17.35
C LYS A 112 -33.86 12.29 -16.58
N ALA A 113 -32.98 12.82 -15.71
CA ALA A 113 -33.25 14.08 -15.00
C ALA A 113 -33.45 15.26 -15.98
N VAL A 114 -32.56 15.39 -16.97
CA VAL A 114 -32.64 16.40 -18.04
C VAL A 114 -33.92 16.21 -18.85
N LYS A 115 -34.26 14.97 -19.24
CA LYS A 115 -35.50 14.65 -19.96
C LYS A 115 -36.74 15.02 -19.16
N ALA A 116 -36.76 14.78 -17.84
CA ALA A 116 -37.85 15.22 -16.97
C ALA A 116 -38.04 16.74 -17.02
N ILE A 117 -36.94 17.48 -16.92
CA ILE A 117 -36.96 18.94 -16.95
C ILE A 117 -37.41 19.47 -18.31
N GLN A 118 -36.88 18.95 -19.41
CA GLN A 118 -37.19 19.44 -20.76
C GLN A 118 -38.61 19.15 -21.19
N LEU A 119 -39.13 17.94 -20.91
CA LEU A 119 -40.43 17.48 -21.42
C LEU A 119 -41.60 17.73 -20.47
N HIS A 120 -41.32 17.89 -19.18
CA HIS A 120 -42.40 17.94 -18.18
C HIS A 120 -42.41 19.18 -17.30
N LYS A 121 -41.46 20.11 -17.51
CA LYS A 121 -41.47 21.42 -16.83
C LYS A 121 -42.72 22.23 -17.23
N MET A 122 -43.46 22.73 -16.24
CA MET A 122 -44.71 23.46 -16.42
C MET A 122 -44.61 24.84 -15.77
N ASN A 123 -43.73 25.69 -16.27
CA ASN A 123 -43.64 27.07 -15.79
C ASN A 123 -44.76 27.90 -16.42
N ILE A 124 -45.78 28.21 -15.64
CA ILE A 124 -46.93 29.00 -16.04
C ILE A 124 -47.04 30.21 -15.12
N ASP A 125 -47.00 31.39 -15.69
CA ASP A 125 -47.02 32.69 -14.97
C ASP A 125 -45.91 32.79 -13.92
N GLY A 126 -44.69 32.28 -14.27
CA GLY A 126 -43.54 32.32 -13.39
C GLY A 126 -43.57 31.27 -12.26
N ILE A 127 -44.63 30.44 -12.18
CA ILE A 127 -44.76 29.42 -11.15
C ILE A 127 -44.67 28.02 -11.79
N GLU A 128 -43.77 27.19 -11.28
CA GLU A 128 -43.69 25.78 -11.69
C GLU A 128 -44.87 24.99 -11.13
N ARG A 129 -45.60 24.35 -12.01
CA ARG A 129 -46.81 23.59 -11.69
C ARG A 129 -46.61 22.08 -11.60
N ASN A 130 -45.49 21.58 -12.08
CA ASN A 130 -45.15 20.18 -11.89
C ASN A 130 -44.41 19.99 -10.56
N SER A 131 -45.06 19.33 -9.62
CA SER A 131 -44.53 19.09 -8.24
C SER A 131 -43.30 18.18 -8.15
N GLN A 132 -42.83 17.65 -9.27
CA GLN A 132 -41.65 16.74 -9.30
C GLN A 132 -40.38 17.41 -9.83
N MET A 133 -40.41 18.70 -10.11
CA MET A 133 -39.28 19.40 -10.71
C MET A 133 -38.15 19.67 -9.69
N ASP A 134 -38.48 19.89 -8.44
CA ASP A 134 -37.49 19.96 -7.33
C ASP A 134 -36.69 18.68 -7.24
N GLU A 135 -37.35 17.51 -7.35
CA GLU A 135 -36.70 16.21 -7.33
C GLU A 135 -35.85 15.96 -8.59
N ALA A 136 -36.31 16.43 -9.77
CA ALA A 136 -35.55 16.32 -11.01
C ALA A 136 -34.24 17.12 -10.95
N TYR A 137 -34.29 18.36 -10.47
CA TYR A 137 -33.07 19.19 -10.31
C TYR A 137 -32.16 18.68 -9.20
N LEU A 138 -32.68 18.13 -8.10
CA LEU A 138 -31.89 17.51 -7.05
C LEU A 138 -31.13 16.28 -7.60
N LEU A 139 -31.84 15.41 -8.37
CA LEU A 139 -31.19 14.26 -9.00
C LEU A 139 -30.10 14.70 -9.99
N LEU A 140 -30.40 15.69 -10.84
CA LEU A 140 -29.44 16.28 -11.77
C LEU A 140 -28.16 16.78 -11.06
N GLY A 141 -28.31 17.46 -9.92
CA GLY A 141 -27.18 17.94 -9.12
C GLY A 141 -26.37 16.80 -8.54
N LYS A 142 -27.02 15.73 -8.04
CA LYS A 142 -26.34 14.54 -7.51
C LYS A 142 -25.56 13.79 -8.60
N ASP A 143 -26.13 13.62 -9.79
CA ASP A 143 -25.49 12.98 -10.94
C ASP A 143 -24.21 13.74 -11.34
N ARG A 144 -24.33 15.07 -11.41
CA ARG A 144 -23.20 15.95 -11.72
C ARG A 144 -22.11 15.95 -10.65
N TYR A 145 -22.47 15.81 -9.37
CA TYR A 145 -21.53 15.65 -8.27
C TYR A 145 -20.65 14.39 -8.44
N TYR A 146 -21.29 13.24 -8.68
CA TYR A 146 -20.54 11.99 -8.87
C TYR A 146 -19.81 11.93 -10.22
N SER A 147 -20.22 12.71 -11.20
CA SER A 147 -19.51 12.92 -12.47
C SER A 147 -18.41 13.99 -12.37
N GLN A 148 -18.08 14.49 -11.17
CA GLN A 148 -17.05 15.51 -10.88
C GLN A 148 -17.32 16.88 -11.56
N ARG A 149 -18.53 17.15 -11.96
CA ARG A 149 -18.96 18.45 -12.52
C ARG A 149 -19.58 19.32 -11.42
N PHE A 150 -18.73 19.79 -10.49
CA PHE A 150 -19.17 20.43 -9.26
C PHE A 150 -19.87 21.77 -9.49
N ILE A 151 -19.37 22.63 -10.40
CA ILE A 151 -20.02 23.92 -10.71
C ILE A 151 -21.42 23.70 -11.29
N PRO A 152 -21.63 22.89 -12.34
CA PRO A 152 -22.98 22.56 -12.81
C PRO A 152 -23.86 21.88 -11.74
N ALA A 153 -23.26 21.13 -10.79
CA ALA A 153 -24.02 20.54 -9.67
C ALA A 153 -24.55 21.64 -8.73
N ILE A 154 -23.71 22.62 -8.36
CA ILE A 154 -24.13 23.77 -7.54
C ILE A 154 -25.24 24.57 -8.23
N GLU A 155 -25.16 24.78 -9.54
CA GLU A 155 -26.22 25.46 -10.30
C GLU A 155 -27.57 24.75 -10.17
N ALA A 156 -27.59 23.41 -10.30
CA ALA A 156 -28.79 22.61 -10.12
C ALA A 156 -29.34 22.72 -8.69
N PHE A 157 -28.49 22.64 -7.67
CA PHE A 157 -28.90 22.78 -6.27
C PHE A 157 -29.39 24.21 -5.96
N ASN A 158 -28.72 25.24 -6.45
CA ASN A 158 -29.17 26.62 -6.29
C ASN A 158 -30.54 26.86 -6.96
N TYR A 159 -30.76 26.23 -8.12
CA TYR A 159 -32.05 26.32 -8.77
C TYR A 159 -33.22 25.81 -7.87
N VAL A 160 -32.99 24.67 -7.19
CA VAL A 160 -33.99 24.14 -6.23
C VAL A 160 -34.15 25.10 -5.05
N ILE A 161 -33.08 25.61 -4.49
CA ILE A 161 -33.12 26.46 -3.29
C ILE A 161 -33.83 27.78 -3.58
N LEU A 162 -33.64 28.37 -4.77
CA LEU A 162 -34.23 29.65 -5.16
C LEU A 162 -35.67 29.51 -5.60
N ASN A 163 -36.02 28.47 -6.38
CA ASN A 163 -37.32 28.35 -6.98
C ASN A 163 -38.32 27.49 -6.17
N TYR A 164 -37.80 26.64 -5.24
CA TYR A 164 -38.65 25.75 -4.42
C TYR A 164 -38.31 25.85 -2.92
N PRO A 165 -38.35 27.05 -2.32
CA PRO A 165 -37.92 27.27 -0.93
C PRO A 165 -38.72 26.48 0.12
N ASN A 166 -39.97 26.09 -0.24
CA ASN A 166 -40.89 25.32 0.61
C ASN A 166 -40.94 23.82 0.26
N ALA A 167 -40.07 23.36 -0.65
CA ALA A 167 -40.05 21.93 -1.02
C ALA A 167 -39.60 21.06 0.14
N SER A 168 -40.12 19.84 0.24
CA SER A 168 -39.73 18.87 1.25
C SER A 168 -38.25 18.46 1.13
N LEU A 169 -37.66 18.58 -0.06
CA LEU A 169 -36.29 18.22 -0.38
C LEU A 169 -35.27 19.38 -0.15
N ILE A 170 -35.73 20.54 0.31
CA ILE A 170 -34.88 21.74 0.45
C ILE A 170 -33.72 21.51 1.37
N SER A 171 -33.92 20.84 2.50
CA SER A 171 -32.87 20.54 3.47
C SER A 171 -31.82 19.57 2.93
N GLU A 172 -32.25 18.54 2.21
CA GLU A 172 -31.34 17.63 1.54
C GLU A 172 -30.54 18.33 0.43
N THR A 173 -31.20 19.20 -0.35
CA THR A 173 -30.54 19.99 -1.39
C THR A 173 -29.46 20.91 -0.82
N LYS A 174 -29.74 21.56 0.32
CA LYS A 174 -28.73 22.38 1.04
C LYS A 174 -27.53 21.56 1.50
N ILE A 175 -27.74 20.32 1.97
CA ILE A 175 -26.64 19.40 2.34
C ILE A 175 -25.80 19.05 1.13
N TRP A 176 -26.42 18.67 -0.01
CA TRP A 176 -25.69 18.36 -1.24
C TRP A 176 -24.90 19.55 -1.78
N ARG A 177 -25.49 20.75 -1.74
CA ARG A 177 -24.75 21.98 -2.10
C ARG A 177 -23.54 22.19 -1.21
N ALA A 178 -23.67 21.98 0.10
CA ALA A 178 -22.56 22.12 1.04
C ALA A 178 -21.46 21.07 0.77
N LYS A 179 -21.82 19.81 0.56
CA LYS A 179 -20.87 18.75 0.16
C LYS A 179 -20.11 19.14 -1.11
N THR A 180 -20.81 19.71 -2.09
CA THR A 180 -20.18 20.15 -3.35
C THR A 180 -19.22 21.31 -3.11
N ASN A 181 -19.54 22.25 -2.21
CA ASN A 181 -18.62 23.32 -1.83
C ASN A 181 -17.35 22.79 -1.15
N VAL A 182 -17.45 21.73 -0.32
CA VAL A 182 -16.26 21.06 0.25
C VAL A 182 -15.35 20.49 -0.85
N ARG A 183 -15.93 20.02 -1.98
CA ARG A 183 -15.15 19.52 -3.13
C ARG A 183 -14.51 20.62 -3.96
N LEU A 184 -14.97 21.85 -3.81
CA LEU A 184 -14.42 23.06 -4.44
C LEU A 184 -13.55 23.87 -3.47
N ASP A 185 -13.09 23.27 -2.37
CA ASP A 185 -12.27 23.88 -1.33
C ASP A 185 -12.89 25.15 -0.72
N ASN A 186 -14.25 25.17 -0.66
CA ASN A 186 -15.04 26.22 0.01
C ASN A 186 -15.64 25.67 1.32
N GLU A 187 -14.83 25.03 2.15
CA GLU A 187 -15.26 24.34 3.37
C GLU A 187 -15.83 25.28 4.43
N GLU A 188 -15.33 26.51 4.53
CA GLU A 188 -15.86 27.48 5.49
C GLU A 188 -17.34 27.82 5.20
N PHE A 189 -17.66 28.09 3.95
CA PHE A 189 -19.04 28.33 3.52
C PHE A 189 -19.91 27.10 3.74
N ALA A 190 -19.39 25.91 3.46
CA ALA A 190 -20.09 24.65 3.68
C ALA A 190 -20.39 24.46 5.18
N ILE A 191 -19.41 24.67 6.06
CA ILE A 191 -19.55 24.56 7.51
C ILE A 191 -20.60 25.54 8.03
N GLU A 192 -20.56 26.81 7.63
CA GLU A 192 -21.49 27.81 8.08
C GLU A 192 -22.93 27.50 7.64
N SER A 193 -23.12 27.16 6.35
CA SER A 193 -24.44 26.82 5.81
C SER A 193 -25.05 25.57 6.46
N LEU A 194 -24.23 24.55 6.77
CA LEU A 194 -24.69 23.35 7.46
C LEU A 194 -24.99 23.60 8.93
N LYS A 195 -24.21 24.43 9.62
CA LYS A 195 -24.52 24.85 10.99
C LYS A 195 -25.85 25.60 11.06
N LEU A 196 -26.08 26.56 10.18
CA LEU A 196 -27.36 27.27 10.09
C LEU A 196 -28.51 26.31 9.84
N LEU A 197 -28.35 25.34 8.94
CA LEU A 197 -29.37 24.33 8.67
C LEU A 197 -29.71 23.49 9.91
N LEU A 198 -28.70 23.07 10.67
CA LEU A 198 -28.86 22.20 11.83
C LEU A 198 -29.28 22.96 13.10
N GLN A 199 -28.85 24.23 13.27
CA GLN A 199 -29.21 25.08 14.40
C GLN A 199 -30.60 25.68 14.30
N ALA A 200 -31.10 25.93 13.08
CA ALA A 200 -32.47 26.41 12.85
C ALA A 200 -33.56 25.48 13.41
N ASN A 201 -33.17 24.32 13.94
CA ASN A 201 -34.05 23.34 14.59
C ASN A 201 -34.28 23.52 16.08
N ASP A 202 -33.48 24.35 16.75
CA ASP A 202 -33.67 24.58 18.20
C ASP A 202 -34.81 25.59 18.47
N SER A 203 -35.32 26.24 17.43
CA SER A 203 -36.53 27.05 17.50
C SER A 203 -37.74 26.18 17.17
N VAL A 204 -38.77 26.29 17.99
CA VAL A 204 -39.98 25.47 18.22
C VAL A 204 -40.78 25.03 16.98
N GLU A 205 -40.46 25.42 15.76
CA GLU A 205 -41.39 25.28 14.63
C GLU A 205 -41.07 24.25 13.52
N LYS A 206 -39.85 23.71 13.41
CA LYS A 206 -39.57 22.64 12.44
C LYS A 206 -38.43 21.71 12.89
N ASN A 207 -38.78 20.62 13.55
CA ASN A 207 -37.85 19.53 13.77
C ASN A 207 -37.45 18.87 12.45
N LEU A 208 -36.13 18.96 12.04
CA LEU A 208 -35.65 18.23 10.89
C LEU A 208 -35.81 16.71 11.13
N PRO A 209 -36.18 15.94 10.12
CA PRO A 209 -36.16 14.49 10.19
C PRO A 209 -34.77 13.97 10.61
N GLU A 210 -34.72 12.91 11.41
CA GLU A 210 -33.45 12.34 11.89
C GLU A 210 -32.53 11.91 10.76
N GLU A 211 -33.06 11.43 9.64
CA GLU A 211 -32.30 11.13 8.44
C GLU A 211 -31.55 12.36 7.88
N ILE A 212 -32.20 13.52 7.88
CA ILE A 212 -31.59 14.77 7.40
C ILE A 212 -30.53 15.26 8.37
N LYS A 213 -30.74 15.10 9.70
CA LYS A 213 -29.72 15.41 10.71
C LYS A 213 -28.48 14.52 10.54
N GLU A 214 -28.67 13.21 10.32
CA GLU A 214 -27.63 12.24 10.04
C GLU A 214 -26.79 12.66 8.81
N LYS A 215 -27.44 12.97 7.69
CA LYS A 215 -26.77 13.45 6.47
C LYS A 215 -26.06 14.79 6.70
N GLY A 216 -26.67 15.71 7.41
CA GLY A 216 -26.11 17.03 7.72
C GLY A 216 -24.84 16.94 8.60
N HIS A 217 -24.88 16.09 9.63
CA HIS A 217 -23.71 15.86 10.48
C HIS A 217 -22.61 15.09 9.76
N THR A 218 -22.94 14.17 8.88
CA THR A 218 -21.97 13.49 8.01
C THR A 218 -21.25 14.50 7.08
N ALA A 219 -22.02 15.43 6.47
CA ALA A 219 -21.45 16.49 5.63
C ALA A 219 -20.56 17.47 6.43
N LEU A 220 -20.93 17.80 7.67
CA LEU A 220 -20.10 18.62 8.56
C LEU A 220 -18.80 17.87 8.94
N ALA A 221 -18.87 16.57 9.23
CA ALA A 221 -17.68 15.78 9.47
C ALA A 221 -16.74 15.80 8.25
N MET A 222 -17.29 15.67 7.05
CA MET A 222 -16.54 15.76 5.79
C MET A 222 -15.86 17.13 5.64
N ALA A 223 -16.57 18.22 5.90
CA ALA A 223 -15.99 19.57 5.82
C ALA A 223 -14.88 19.79 6.85
N TYR A 224 -15.09 19.32 8.09
CA TYR A 224 -14.07 19.43 9.15
C TYR A 224 -12.85 18.54 8.94
N THR A 225 -12.95 17.47 8.14
CA THR A 225 -11.77 16.66 7.75
C THR A 225 -10.82 17.48 6.88
N LYS A 226 -11.35 18.36 5.99
CA LYS A 226 -10.53 19.26 5.16
C LYS A 226 -9.80 20.35 5.98
N THR A 227 -10.35 20.73 7.14
CA THR A 227 -9.74 21.74 8.03
C THR A 227 -8.93 21.13 9.18
N ASP A 228 -8.55 19.86 9.11
CA ASP A 228 -7.80 19.10 10.14
C ASP A 228 -8.38 19.22 11.57
N SER A 229 -9.66 19.53 11.66
CA SER A 229 -10.34 19.73 12.96
C SER A 229 -10.88 18.41 13.52
N LEU A 230 -10.01 17.43 13.80
CA LEU A 230 -10.37 16.06 14.18
C LEU A 230 -11.37 15.95 15.35
N GLN A 231 -11.30 16.85 16.35
CA GLN A 231 -12.26 16.88 17.47
C GLN A 231 -13.67 17.23 17.00
N LYS A 232 -13.79 18.13 16.02
CA LYS A 232 -15.09 18.49 15.43
C LYS A 232 -15.60 17.35 14.53
N VAL A 233 -14.71 16.72 13.74
CA VAL A 233 -15.05 15.52 12.97
C VAL A 233 -15.65 14.47 13.88
N LYS A 234 -14.98 14.12 14.97
CA LYS A 234 -15.44 13.12 15.95
C LYS A 234 -16.79 13.50 16.54
N LYS A 235 -16.98 14.75 16.98
CA LYS A 235 -18.27 15.26 17.51
C LYS A 235 -19.40 15.07 16.50
N HIS A 236 -19.17 15.44 15.25
CA HIS A 236 -20.21 15.35 14.23
C HIS A 236 -20.46 13.90 13.79
N LEU A 237 -19.45 13.01 13.76
CA LEU A 237 -19.68 11.59 13.55
C LEU A 237 -20.46 10.93 14.69
N GLN A 238 -20.23 11.33 15.94
CA GLN A 238 -21.07 10.89 17.07
C GLN A 238 -22.54 11.27 16.89
N LEU A 239 -22.79 12.49 16.41
CA LEU A 239 -24.17 12.96 16.14
C LEU A 239 -24.77 12.25 14.91
N ALA A 240 -24.01 12.06 13.85
CA ALA A 240 -24.42 11.37 12.64
C ALA A 240 -24.74 9.87 12.86
N THR A 241 -24.16 9.28 13.91
CA THR A 241 -24.36 7.86 14.23
C THR A 241 -25.37 7.63 15.37
N ARG A 242 -26.12 8.65 15.80
CA ARG A 242 -27.21 8.46 16.79
C ARG A 242 -28.30 7.55 16.25
N THR A 243 -28.72 7.81 15.04
CA THR A 243 -29.61 6.96 14.23
C THR A 243 -28.77 6.27 13.15
N LEU A 244 -29.26 5.22 12.54
CA LEU A 244 -28.54 4.43 11.53
C LEU A 244 -29.47 4.21 10.33
N ASN A 245 -29.99 5.32 9.78
CA ASN A 245 -30.99 5.28 8.70
C ASN A 245 -30.35 4.93 7.35
N ASP A 246 -29.22 5.54 7.01
CA ASP A 246 -28.42 5.17 5.85
C ASP A 246 -27.46 4.03 6.25
N GLU A 247 -27.83 2.81 5.95
CA GLU A 247 -27.16 1.60 6.40
C GLU A 247 -25.68 1.57 6.03
N TYR A 248 -25.35 2.03 4.81
CA TYR A 248 -23.97 2.03 4.31
C TYR A 248 -23.15 3.15 4.93
N GLN A 249 -23.66 4.39 4.84
CA GLN A 249 -22.94 5.56 5.35
C GLN A 249 -22.84 5.53 6.88
N ALA A 250 -23.88 5.07 7.58
CA ALA A 250 -23.85 4.93 9.03
C ALA A 250 -22.79 3.90 9.49
N ALA A 251 -22.68 2.77 8.79
CA ALA A 251 -21.65 1.78 9.07
C ALA A 251 -20.24 2.37 8.87
N ARG A 252 -20.04 3.12 7.79
CA ARG A 252 -18.80 3.80 7.48
C ARG A 252 -18.47 4.87 8.52
N ASN A 253 -19.44 5.70 8.91
CA ASN A 253 -19.29 6.72 9.94
C ASN A 253 -18.92 6.12 11.30
N LEU A 254 -19.54 4.98 11.69
CA LEU A 254 -19.16 4.25 12.91
C LEU A 254 -17.73 3.73 12.83
N PHE A 255 -17.32 3.19 11.67
CA PHE A 255 -15.97 2.68 11.51
C PHE A 255 -14.94 3.81 11.67
N ILE A 256 -15.12 4.94 10.98
CA ILE A 256 -14.25 6.12 11.08
C ILE A 256 -14.21 6.66 12.52
N LEU A 257 -15.35 6.74 13.19
CA LEU A 257 -15.43 7.16 14.59
C LEU A 257 -14.60 6.25 15.49
N GLY A 258 -14.66 4.93 15.29
CA GLY A 258 -13.82 3.95 15.98
C GLY A 258 -12.34 4.16 15.72
N GLN A 259 -11.94 4.39 14.46
CA GLN A 259 -10.55 4.69 14.08
C GLN A 259 -10.04 5.99 14.74
N LEU A 260 -10.86 7.04 14.81
CA LEU A 260 -10.50 8.30 15.46
C LEU A 260 -10.28 8.12 16.99
N TYR A 261 -11.10 7.30 17.66
CA TYR A 261 -10.84 6.97 19.06
C TYR A 261 -9.56 6.13 19.24
N ALA A 262 -9.33 5.18 18.35
CA ALA A 262 -8.13 4.33 18.38
C ALA A 262 -6.85 5.15 18.14
N SER A 263 -6.86 6.13 17.22
CA SER A 263 -5.73 7.03 16.96
C SER A 263 -5.38 7.93 18.13
N GLU A 264 -6.38 8.29 18.97
CA GLU A 264 -6.18 9.00 20.24
C GLU A 264 -5.77 8.06 21.40
N ASN A 265 -5.49 6.80 21.14
CA ASN A 265 -5.22 5.75 22.13
C ASN A 265 -6.36 5.51 23.14
N LYS A 266 -7.60 5.89 22.78
CA LYS A 266 -8.82 5.65 23.57
C LYS A 266 -9.44 4.31 23.18
N LYS A 267 -8.73 3.21 23.46
CA LYS A 267 -9.08 1.85 23.00
C LYS A 267 -10.46 1.39 23.47
N ASP A 268 -10.84 1.69 24.70
CA ASP A 268 -12.17 1.32 25.24
C ASP A 268 -13.31 1.98 24.48
N SER A 269 -13.19 3.30 24.24
CA SER A 269 -14.17 4.05 23.45
C SER A 269 -14.23 3.54 22.00
N ALA A 270 -13.07 3.24 21.40
CA ALA A 270 -13.00 2.64 20.07
C ALA A 270 -13.72 1.29 20.02
N ASN A 271 -13.45 0.42 21.01
CA ASN A 271 -14.07 -0.90 21.09
C ASN A 271 -15.59 -0.85 21.31
N VAL A 272 -16.10 0.13 22.07
CA VAL A 272 -17.55 0.35 22.21
C VAL A 272 -18.18 0.64 20.84
N VAL A 273 -17.56 1.54 20.06
CA VAL A 273 -18.05 1.91 18.72
C VAL A 273 -17.95 0.73 17.76
N PHE A 274 -16.81 0.03 17.72
CA PHE A 274 -16.64 -1.14 16.85
C PHE A 274 -17.57 -2.29 17.21
N ARG A 275 -17.85 -2.55 18.50
CA ARG A 275 -18.88 -3.54 18.93
C ARG A 275 -20.27 -3.13 18.46
N ARG A 276 -20.63 -1.83 18.54
CA ARG A 276 -21.89 -1.34 18.00
C ARG A 276 -21.99 -1.59 16.51
N LEU A 277 -20.93 -1.35 15.75
CA LEU A 277 -20.87 -1.62 14.32
C LEU A 277 -20.94 -3.13 14.00
N ALA A 278 -20.18 -3.97 14.70
CA ALA A 278 -20.19 -5.41 14.52
C ALA A 278 -21.59 -6.03 14.75
N ASN A 279 -22.38 -5.42 15.66
CA ASN A 279 -23.74 -5.84 16.00
C ASN A 279 -24.81 -5.16 15.12
N PHE A 280 -24.46 -4.20 14.28
CA PHE A 280 -25.41 -3.54 13.36
C PHE A 280 -25.81 -4.50 12.26
N LYS A 281 -27.01 -5.11 12.37
CA LYS A 281 -27.47 -6.19 11.48
C LYS A 281 -27.46 -5.80 10.00
N LYS A 282 -27.85 -4.55 9.69
CA LYS A 282 -28.00 -4.03 8.34
C LYS A 282 -26.68 -3.49 7.74
N ALA A 283 -25.63 -3.34 8.54
CA ALA A 283 -24.33 -2.88 8.03
C ALA A 283 -23.76 -3.83 6.98
N PRO A 284 -23.11 -3.31 5.93
CA PRO A 284 -22.38 -4.10 4.97
C PRO A 284 -21.36 -5.02 5.67
N TYR A 285 -21.24 -6.26 5.19
CA TYR A 285 -20.46 -7.29 5.84
C TYR A 285 -19.00 -6.90 6.01
N LYS A 286 -18.41 -6.21 5.01
CA LYS A 286 -17.03 -5.72 5.06
C LYS A 286 -16.74 -4.86 6.30
N TYR A 287 -17.65 -3.97 6.70
CA TYR A 287 -17.45 -3.15 7.90
C TYR A 287 -17.62 -3.95 9.20
N LYS A 288 -18.47 -4.96 9.21
CA LYS A 288 -18.64 -5.82 10.40
C LYS A 288 -17.41 -6.67 10.67
N ILE A 289 -16.81 -7.24 9.62
CA ILE A 289 -15.59 -8.06 9.77
C ILE A 289 -14.41 -7.18 10.20
N HIS A 290 -14.21 -6.01 9.57
CA HIS A 290 -13.13 -5.10 9.94
C HIS A 290 -13.32 -4.51 11.34
N ALA A 291 -14.55 -4.25 11.78
CA ALA A 291 -14.80 -3.86 13.17
C ALA A 291 -14.33 -4.93 14.17
N ARG A 292 -14.51 -6.22 13.88
CA ARG A 292 -13.99 -7.32 14.72
C ARG A 292 -12.47 -7.40 14.69
N LEU A 293 -11.85 -7.15 13.53
CA LEU A 293 -10.39 -7.07 13.40
C LEU A 293 -9.81 -5.92 14.24
N GLU A 294 -10.44 -4.74 14.21
CA GLU A 294 -10.02 -3.59 15.01
C GLU A 294 -10.21 -3.82 16.52
N ILE A 295 -11.30 -4.47 16.96
CA ILE A 295 -11.47 -4.88 18.35
C ILE A 295 -10.31 -5.78 18.80
N ALA A 296 -9.94 -6.75 17.98
CA ALA A 296 -8.83 -7.66 18.26
C ALA A 296 -7.48 -6.92 18.28
N LYS A 297 -7.25 -5.97 17.37
CA LYS A 297 -6.05 -5.12 17.32
C LYS A 297 -5.91 -4.24 18.58
N ASN A 298 -7.01 -3.69 19.09
CA ASN A 298 -7.06 -2.83 20.26
C ASN A 298 -6.94 -3.60 21.59
N SER A 299 -7.06 -4.94 21.59
CA SER A 299 -6.96 -5.75 22.83
C SER A 299 -5.62 -5.53 23.54
N GLU A 300 -5.59 -5.67 24.84
CA GLU A 300 -4.37 -5.66 25.64
C GLU A 300 -3.88 -7.09 25.90
N LYS A 301 -2.64 -7.22 26.43
CA LYS A 301 -2.10 -8.53 26.80
C LYS A 301 -2.71 -8.93 28.15
N ASP A 302 -3.87 -9.54 28.13
CA ASP A 302 -4.59 -10.05 29.28
C ASP A 302 -5.20 -11.44 29.00
N SER A 303 -5.92 -11.99 29.96
CA SER A 303 -6.58 -13.29 29.82
C SER A 303 -7.62 -13.37 28.70
N SER A 304 -8.09 -12.23 28.19
CA SER A 304 -9.08 -12.16 27.11
C SER A 304 -8.47 -12.46 25.72
N ILE A 305 -7.14 -12.34 25.58
CA ILE A 305 -6.47 -12.51 24.29
C ILE A 305 -6.65 -13.94 23.72
N VAL A 306 -6.70 -14.95 24.58
CA VAL A 306 -6.92 -16.34 24.17
C VAL A 306 -8.33 -16.52 23.59
N SER A 307 -9.34 -15.95 24.26
CA SER A 307 -10.72 -15.97 23.77
C SER A 307 -10.85 -15.25 22.41
N LEU A 308 -10.15 -14.12 22.24
CA LEU A 308 -10.13 -13.38 20.97
C LEU A 308 -9.47 -14.18 19.84
N ILE A 309 -8.37 -14.88 20.14
CA ILE A 309 -7.72 -15.80 19.18
C ILE A 309 -8.71 -16.88 18.74
N ASP A 310 -9.44 -17.48 19.65
CA ASP A 310 -10.41 -18.52 19.34
C ASP A 310 -11.60 -17.98 18.52
N ASP A 311 -12.07 -16.78 18.80
CA ASP A 311 -13.11 -16.14 18.03
C ASP A 311 -12.63 -15.78 16.61
N MET A 312 -11.41 -15.28 16.45
CA MET A 312 -10.81 -15.06 15.12
C MET A 312 -10.64 -16.39 14.34
N LYS A 313 -10.24 -17.48 15.03
CA LYS A 313 -10.15 -18.82 14.40
C LYS A 313 -11.52 -19.34 13.94
N LYS A 314 -12.61 -19.02 14.66
CA LYS A 314 -13.97 -19.34 14.19
C LYS A 314 -14.32 -18.58 12.91
N LEU A 315 -13.93 -17.29 12.82
CA LEU A 315 -14.12 -16.50 11.60
C LEU A 315 -13.32 -17.04 10.42
N ILE A 316 -12.09 -17.54 10.63
CA ILE A 316 -11.28 -18.16 9.57
C ILE A 316 -11.96 -19.44 9.02
N LYS A 317 -12.65 -20.19 9.86
CA LYS A 317 -13.36 -21.43 9.43
C LYS A 317 -14.66 -21.12 8.65
N ASP A 318 -15.23 -19.95 8.82
CA ASP A 318 -16.45 -19.55 8.12
C ASP A 318 -16.15 -19.26 6.65
N ARG A 319 -16.97 -19.88 5.77
CA ARG A 319 -16.79 -19.80 4.31
C ARG A 319 -17.03 -18.40 3.75
N ASP A 320 -17.87 -17.62 4.39
CA ASP A 320 -18.20 -16.25 3.97
C ASP A 320 -17.01 -15.28 4.15
N ASN A 321 -16.07 -15.66 5.01
CA ASN A 321 -14.85 -14.88 5.29
C ASN A 321 -13.67 -15.20 4.36
N ARG A 322 -13.85 -16.02 3.32
CA ARG A 322 -12.78 -16.33 2.36
C ARG A 322 -12.12 -15.10 1.73
N PRO A 323 -12.84 -14.00 1.41
CA PRO A 323 -12.23 -12.78 0.89
C PRO A 323 -11.27 -12.09 1.86
N PHE A 324 -11.40 -12.32 3.18
CA PHE A 324 -10.68 -11.65 4.26
C PHE A 324 -9.68 -12.55 4.99
N LEU A 325 -9.33 -13.71 4.42
CA LEU A 325 -8.47 -14.69 5.08
C LEU A 325 -7.04 -14.18 5.31
N ASP A 326 -6.54 -13.33 4.45
CA ASP A 326 -5.23 -12.69 4.60
C ASP A 326 -5.21 -11.80 5.85
N GLU A 327 -6.20 -10.94 6.03
CA GLU A 327 -6.33 -10.04 7.17
C GLU A 327 -6.64 -10.81 8.46
N LEU A 328 -7.53 -11.80 8.42
CA LEU A 328 -7.85 -12.64 9.57
C LEU A 328 -6.64 -13.42 10.08
N ASN A 329 -5.89 -14.06 9.16
CA ASN A 329 -4.66 -14.76 9.54
C ASN A 329 -3.60 -13.80 10.06
N TYR A 330 -3.45 -12.62 9.45
CA TYR A 330 -2.57 -11.57 9.95
C TYR A 330 -2.94 -11.19 11.39
N GLN A 331 -4.23 -10.96 11.66
CA GLN A 331 -4.69 -10.56 12.99
C GLN A 331 -4.48 -11.66 14.03
N VAL A 332 -4.71 -12.92 13.69
CA VAL A 332 -4.39 -14.05 14.59
C VAL A 332 -2.88 -14.13 14.84
N GLY A 333 -2.05 -13.92 13.81
CA GLY A 333 -0.60 -13.81 13.95
C GLY A 333 -0.21 -12.69 14.91
N PHE A 334 -0.83 -11.50 14.76
CA PHE A 334 -0.61 -10.36 15.65
C PHE A 334 -0.99 -10.63 17.10
N LEU A 335 -2.12 -11.30 17.33
CA LEU A 335 -2.54 -11.69 18.69
C LEU A 335 -1.58 -12.71 19.32
N HIS A 336 -1.09 -13.69 18.53
CA HIS A 336 -0.07 -14.64 19.00
C HIS A 336 1.27 -13.94 19.27
N GLU A 337 1.71 -12.99 18.43
CA GLU A 337 2.89 -12.16 18.70
C GLU A 337 2.75 -11.41 20.01
N LYS A 338 1.58 -10.83 20.26
CA LYS A 338 1.26 -10.08 21.48
C LYS A 338 1.23 -10.97 22.74
N ASN A 339 0.88 -12.24 22.57
CA ASN A 339 0.89 -13.28 23.60
C ASN A 339 2.22 -14.03 23.71
N ASP A 340 3.31 -13.48 23.17
CA ASP A 340 4.67 -14.06 23.12
C ASP A 340 4.77 -15.47 22.48
N SER A 341 3.76 -15.87 21.73
CA SER A 341 3.71 -17.15 21.02
C SER A 341 4.25 -17.02 19.61
N LEU A 342 5.58 -16.72 19.48
CA LEU A 342 6.21 -16.33 18.22
C LEU A 342 6.12 -17.40 17.12
N GLN A 343 6.19 -18.70 17.45
CA GLN A 343 6.10 -19.79 16.47
C GLN A 343 4.71 -19.79 15.80
N GLN A 344 3.66 -19.66 16.59
CA GLN A 344 2.29 -19.57 16.09
C GLN A 344 2.09 -18.26 15.30
N ALA A 345 2.65 -17.15 15.77
CA ALA A 345 2.58 -15.88 15.05
C ALA A 345 3.19 -16.01 13.63
N ILE A 346 4.38 -16.59 13.50
CA ILE A 346 5.04 -16.85 12.21
C ILE A 346 4.18 -17.76 11.33
N ALA A 347 3.59 -18.82 11.89
CA ALA A 347 2.75 -19.74 11.13
C ALA A 347 1.51 -19.04 10.54
N TYR A 348 0.85 -18.19 11.33
CA TYR A 348 -0.33 -17.43 10.88
C TYR A 348 0.03 -16.30 9.93
N TYR A 349 1.15 -15.58 10.12
CA TYR A 349 1.64 -14.60 9.14
C TYR A 349 1.95 -15.26 7.79
N ASN A 350 2.57 -16.43 7.79
CA ASN A 350 2.79 -17.20 6.56
C ASN A 350 1.47 -17.68 5.93
N SER A 351 0.44 -17.98 6.73
CA SER A 351 -0.89 -18.32 6.23
C SER A 351 -1.59 -17.11 5.59
N SER A 352 -1.39 -15.90 6.17
CA SER A 352 -1.84 -14.64 5.58
C SER A 352 -1.25 -14.44 4.17
N LEU A 353 0.07 -14.61 4.02
CA LEU A 353 0.76 -14.47 2.73
C LEU A 353 0.32 -15.48 1.66
N ARG A 354 -0.10 -16.69 2.08
CA ARG A 354 -0.60 -17.74 1.17
C ARG A 354 -2.04 -17.56 0.74
N SER A 355 -2.77 -16.59 1.31
CA SER A 355 -4.16 -16.34 0.97
C SER A 355 -4.27 -15.80 -0.46
N LYS A 356 -5.10 -16.46 -1.30
CA LYS A 356 -5.19 -16.16 -2.75
C LYS A 356 -5.67 -14.74 -3.06
N ASN A 357 -6.50 -14.14 -2.20
CA ASN A 357 -7.11 -12.82 -2.40
C ASN A 357 -6.40 -11.71 -1.61
N GLY A 358 -5.21 -11.98 -1.07
CA GLY A 358 -4.48 -11.04 -0.24
C GLY A 358 -4.08 -9.77 -1.00
N GLY A 359 -4.45 -8.62 -0.44
CA GLY A 359 -4.07 -7.30 -0.97
C GLY A 359 -2.57 -7.04 -0.83
N ASP A 360 -1.98 -6.32 -1.79
CA ASP A 360 -0.54 -6.05 -1.76
C ASP A 360 -0.15 -5.21 -0.54
N LYS A 361 -0.96 -4.25 -0.13
CA LYS A 361 -0.71 -3.47 1.10
C LYS A 361 -0.68 -4.39 2.34
N GLN A 362 -1.64 -5.32 2.47
CA GLN A 362 -1.67 -6.31 3.55
C GLN A 362 -0.39 -7.18 3.56
N LYS A 363 0.08 -7.63 2.38
CA LYS A 363 1.33 -8.39 2.26
C LYS A 363 2.52 -7.59 2.78
N THR A 364 2.62 -6.29 2.48
CA THR A 364 3.73 -5.46 2.97
C THR A 364 3.78 -5.40 4.49
N TYR A 365 2.63 -5.29 5.17
CA TYR A 365 2.58 -5.33 6.63
C TYR A 365 2.96 -6.70 7.18
N THR A 366 2.52 -7.78 6.51
CA THR A 366 2.83 -9.14 6.95
C THR A 366 4.32 -9.46 6.79
N TYR A 367 4.93 -9.09 5.66
CA TYR A 367 6.38 -9.22 5.45
C TYR A 367 7.17 -8.38 6.45
N GLU A 368 6.75 -7.14 6.72
CA GLU A 368 7.40 -6.31 7.74
C GLU A 368 7.37 -6.95 9.13
N LYS A 369 6.22 -7.54 9.53
CA LYS A 369 6.10 -8.24 10.80
C LYS A 369 7.05 -9.43 10.89
N LEU A 370 7.10 -10.27 9.86
CA LEU A 370 8.05 -11.39 9.80
C LEU A 370 9.51 -10.89 9.83
N GLY A 371 9.85 -9.88 9.04
CA GLY A 371 11.16 -9.25 9.06
C GLY A 371 11.55 -8.74 10.44
N ASN A 372 10.64 -8.04 11.13
CA ASN A 372 10.89 -7.53 12.49
C ASN A 372 11.03 -8.65 13.53
N ILE A 373 10.28 -9.77 13.40
CA ILE A 373 10.43 -10.93 14.29
C ILE A 373 11.79 -11.56 14.11
N TYR A 374 12.20 -11.85 12.87
CA TYR A 374 13.51 -12.45 12.60
C TYR A 374 14.68 -11.50 12.95
N PHE A 375 14.50 -10.20 12.76
CA PHE A 375 15.48 -9.21 13.20
C PHE A 375 15.69 -9.24 14.72
N LYS A 376 14.62 -9.34 15.52
CA LYS A 376 14.70 -9.47 16.99
C LYS A 376 15.30 -10.80 17.45
N GLN A 377 15.28 -11.82 16.60
CA GLN A 377 15.89 -13.14 16.84
C GLN A 377 17.32 -13.22 16.33
N ASP A 378 17.93 -12.09 15.95
CA ASP A 378 19.26 -12.00 15.34
C ASP A 378 19.44 -12.82 14.05
N ALA A 379 18.35 -13.24 13.43
CA ALA A 379 18.31 -13.97 12.17
C ALA A 379 18.28 -13.00 10.97
N TYR A 380 19.36 -12.22 10.83
CA TYR A 380 19.44 -11.05 9.95
C TYR A 380 19.28 -11.37 8.47
N GLN A 381 19.78 -12.50 8.00
CA GLN A 381 19.60 -12.95 6.60
C GLN A 381 18.13 -13.17 6.26
N LYS A 382 17.37 -13.84 7.16
CA LYS A 382 15.91 -14.02 6.99
C LYS A 382 15.18 -12.68 7.09
N ALA A 383 15.57 -11.82 8.03
CA ALA A 383 14.99 -10.49 8.17
C ALA A 383 15.16 -9.66 6.89
N SER A 384 16.35 -9.68 6.30
CA SER A 384 16.67 -9.00 5.04
C SER A 384 15.81 -9.51 3.90
N SER A 385 15.63 -10.83 3.74
CA SER A 385 14.80 -11.43 2.69
C SER A 385 13.33 -10.98 2.81
N TYR A 386 12.80 -10.84 4.03
CA TYR A 386 11.44 -10.33 4.24
C TYR A 386 11.33 -8.83 3.98
N TYR A 387 12.33 -8.01 4.35
CA TYR A 387 12.33 -6.58 4.02
C TYR A 387 12.46 -6.36 2.50
N ASP A 388 13.27 -7.16 1.81
CA ASP A 388 13.34 -7.17 0.35
C ASP A 388 11.97 -7.47 -0.26
N SER A 389 11.26 -8.49 0.26
CA SER A 389 9.91 -8.83 -0.19
C SER A 389 8.92 -7.67 -0.03
N VAL A 390 9.04 -6.83 1.02
CA VAL A 390 8.23 -5.60 1.12
C VAL A 390 8.54 -4.66 -0.03
N LEU A 391 9.82 -4.45 -0.34
CA LEU A 391 10.27 -3.51 -1.38
C LEU A 391 9.96 -3.99 -2.80
N GLN A 392 9.79 -5.30 -3.00
CA GLN A 392 9.34 -5.88 -4.27
C GLN A 392 7.84 -5.69 -4.50
N VAL A 393 7.03 -5.70 -3.43
CA VAL A 393 5.57 -5.54 -3.51
C VAL A 393 5.18 -4.07 -3.71
N THR A 394 5.93 -3.12 -3.13
CA THR A 394 5.60 -1.70 -3.20
C THR A 394 6.81 -0.84 -3.54
N ASN A 395 6.60 0.11 -4.46
CA ASN A 395 7.58 1.14 -4.81
C ASN A 395 7.22 2.52 -4.22
N ASP A 396 6.26 2.58 -3.28
CA ASP A 396 5.85 3.85 -2.69
C ASP A 396 6.96 4.44 -1.83
N THR A 397 7.68 5.41 -2.42
CA THR A 397 8.77 6.13 -1.75
C THR A 397 8.27 7.27 -0.86
N LEU A 398 6.99 7.61 -0.90
CA LEU A 398 6.39 8.66 -0.05
C LEU A 398 6.02 8.10 1.33
N ASP A 399 5.68 6.83 1.43
CA ASP A 399 5.38 6.17 2.71
C ASP A 399 6.63 6.14 3.61
N ILE A 400 6.53 6.80 4.76
CA ILE A 400 7.59 6.85 5.79
C ILE A 400 7.98 5.45 6.27
N ARG A 401 7.00 4.54 6.38
CA ARG A 401 7.19 3.15 6.78
C ARG A 401 8.08 2.42 5.77
N ILE A 402 7.78 2.54 4.48
CA ILE A 402 8.56 1.92 3.41
C ILE A 402 9.99 2.49 3.36
N ARG A 403 10.15 3.81 3.54
CA ARG A 403 11.50 4.42 3.65
C ARG A 403 12.30 3.86 4.83
N ARG A 404 11.67 3.61 5.98
CA ARG A 404 12.32 2.98 7.15
C ARG A 404 12.75 1.55 6.85
N ILE A 405 11.90 0.76 6.20
CA ILE A 405 12.21 -0.61 5.79
C ILE A 405 13.37 -0.62 4.79
N LYS A 406 13.36 0.25 3.79
CA LYS A 406 14.45 0.39 2.82
C LYS A 406 15.78 0.71 3.49
N ARG A 407 15.77 1.56 4.52
CA ARG A 407 16.97 1.87 5.31
C ARG A 407 17.45 0.65 6.10
N LYS A 408 16.55 -0.08 6.77
CA LYS A 408 16.88 -1.33 7.47
C LYS A 408 17.47 -2.37 6.51
N TYR A 409 16.83 -2.59 5.36
CA TYR A 409 17.31 -3.49 4.33
C TYR A 409 18.73 -3.14 3.86
N LYS A 410 18.97 -1.86 3.56
CA LYS A 410 20.31 -1.38 3.15
C LYS A 410 21.37 -1.62 4.22
N ASN A 411 21.05 -1.38 5.49
CA ASN A 411 21.96 -1.61 6.60
C ASN A 411 22.27 -3.11 6.80
N LEU A 412 21.27 -3.97 6.54
CA LEU A 412 21.48 -5.42 6.62
C LEU A 412 22.32 -5.97 5.46
N ALA A 413 22.30 -5.34 4.29
CA ALA A 413 23.03 -5.82 3.12
C ALA A 413 24.55 -5.89 3.36
N SER A 414 25.13 -4.88 4.04
CA SER A 414 26.56 -4.88 4.39
C SER A 414 26.90 -5.97 5.41
N LEU A 415 26.05 -6.16 6.41
CA LEU A 415 26.22 -7.23 7.41
C LEU A 415 26.21 -8.61 6.74
N ILE A 416 25.20 -8.86 5.89
CA ILE A 416 25.05 -10.14 5.19
C ILE A 416 26.26 -10.41 4.31
N LYS A 417 26.75 -9.40 3.57
CA LYS A 417 27.94 -9.54 2.74
C LYS A 417 29.15 -10.05 3.54
N PHE A 418 29.39 -9.50 4.73
CA PHE A 418 30.51 -9.94 5.57
C PHE A 418 30.26 -11.32 6.20
N GLU A 419 29.01 -11.64 6.60
CA GLU A 419 28.68 -13.00 7.08
C GLU A 419 28.86 -14.05 5.99
N ASP A 420 28.50 -13.73 4.74
CA ASP A 420 28.69 -14.62 3.59
C ASP A 420 30.19 -14.83 3.34
N VAL A 421 31.01 -13.78 3.35
CA VAL A 421 32.48 -13.86 3.22
C VAL A 421 33.07 -14.76 4.31
N VAL A 422 32.64 -14.60 5.57
CA VAL A 422 33.12 -15.45 6.66
C VAL A 422 32.74 -16.91 6.44
N THR A 423 31.49 -17.15 6.08
CA THR A 423 30.96 -18.52 5.90
C THR A 423 31.62 -19.23 4.72
N GLU A 424 31.78 -18.53 3.61
CA GLU A 424 32.40 -19.05 2.39
C GLU A 424 33.88 -19.33 2.63
N ASN A 425 34.65 -18.36 3.15
CA ASN A 425 36.07 -18.54 3.41
C ASN A 425 36.35 -19.60 4.48
N ASP A 426 35.56 -19.69 5.55
CA ASP A 426 35.64 -20.77 6.52
C ASP A 426 35.44 -22.15 5.87
N SER A 427 34.48 -22.27 5.00
CA SER A 427 34.16 -23.52 4.30
C SER A 427 35.34 -23.93 3.40
N ILE A 428 35.84 -22.98 2.60
CA ILE A 428 36.97 -23.23 1.69
C ILE A 428 38.23 -23.60 2.47
N ILE A 429 38.59 -22.82 3.51
CA ILE A 429 39.78 -23.09 4.35
C ILE A 429 39.70 -24.44 5.03
N LYS A 430 38.50 -24.79 5.56
CA LYS A 430 38.25 -26.09 6.17
C LYS A 430 38.45 -27.23 5.17
N ILE A 431 37.84 -27.12 3.97
CA ILE A 431 37.96 -28.16 2.93
C ILE A 431 39.41 -28.28 2.45
N ALA A 432 40.12 -27.15 2.27
CA ALA A 432 41.53 -27.16 1.86
C ALA A 432 42.45 -27.82 2.91
N SER A 433 42.06 -27.80 4.21
CA SER A 433 42.81 -28.46 5.28
C SER A 433 42.58 -29.97 5.42
N LEU A 434 41.61 -30.54 4.72
CA LEU A 434 41.29 -31.98 4.74
C LEU A 434 42.28 -32.78 3.85
N SER A 435 42.44 -34.10 4.14
CA SER A 435 43.14 -35.01 3.24
C SER A 435 42.40 -35.17 1.92
N LYS A 436 43.08 -35.61 0.87
CA LYS A 436 42.44 -35.84 -0.46
C LYS A 436 41.27 -36.83 -0.39
N GLU A 437 41.43 -37.86 0.44
CA GLU A 437 40.38 -38.87 0.67
C GLU A 437 39.15 -38.24 1.34
N GLU A 438 39.37 -37.41 2.35
CA GLU A 438 38.29 -36.68 3.05
C GLU A 438 37.62 -35.64 2.15
N GLN A 439 38.36 -34.92 1.31
CA GLN A 439 37.82 -33.99 0.30
C GLN A 439 36.91 -34.73 -0.70
N THR A 440 37.35 -35.90 -1.19
CA THR A 440 36.56 -36.70 -2.11
C THR A 440 35.26 -37.18 -1.45
N ALA A 441 35.34 -37.75 -0.25
CA ALA A 441 34.14 -38.18 0.48
C ALA A 441 33.18 -37.05 0.81
N PHE A 442 33.71 -35.83 1.11
CA PHE A 442 32.91 -34.66 1.35
C PHE A 442 32.09 -34.27 0.10
N PHE A 443 32.74 -34.17 -1.05
CA PHE A 443 32.05 -33.78 -2.28
C PHE A 443 31.14 -34.86 -2.87
N GLU A 444 31.44 -36.15 -2.70
CA GLU A 444 30.54 -37.23 -3.03
C GLU A 444 29.23 -37.12 -2.24
N ASN A 445 29.31 -36.93 -0.93
CA ASN A 445 28.15 -36.70 -0.07
C ASN A 445 27.37 -35.41 -0.46
N TYR A 446 28.07 -34.35 -0.82
CA TYR A 446 27.48 -33.10 -1.27
C TYR A 446 26.72 -33.28 -2.60
N ILE A 447 27.32 -33.93 -3.57
CA ILE A 447 26.71 -34.26 -4.87
C ILE A 447 25.45 -35.14 -4.70
N GLU A 448 25.51 -36.11 -3.79
CA GLU A 448 24.35 -36.97 -3.48
C GLU A 448 23.17 -36.14 -2.91
N LYS A 449 23.46 -35.20 -1.98
CA LYS A 449 22.46 -34.30 -1.42
C LYS A 449 21.87 -33.36 -2.48
N ILE A 450 22.68 -32.85 -3.41
CA ILE A 450 22.21 -32.03 -4.53
C ILE A 450 21.31 -32.84 -5.46
N LYS A 451 21.72 -34.05 -5.85
CA LYS A 451 20.91 -34.94 -6.68
C LYS A 451 19.54 -35.19 -6.08
N LYS A 452 19.52 -35.49 -4.78
CA LYS A 452 18.25 -35.73 -4.06
C LYS A 452 17.39 -34.44 -3.99
N ALA A 453 18.00 -33.31 -3.74
CA ALA A 453 17.26 -32.02 -3.71
C ALA A 453 16.70 -31.63 -5.08
N ASP A 454 17.44 -31.89 -6.16
CA ASP A 454 16.97 -31.66 -7.52
C ASP A 454 15.86 -32.65 -7.93
N GLU A 455 15.95 -33.88 -7.49
CA GLU A 455 14.88 -34.89 -7.66
C GLU A 455 13.60 -34.46 -6.92
N ASP A 456 13.71 -34.04 -5.66
CA ASP A 456 12.60 -33.55 -4.85
C ASP A 456 11.98 -32.30 -5.47
N ALA A 457 12.79 -31.37 -5.97
CA ALA A 457 12.34 -30.14 -6.65
C ALA A 457 11.65 -30.46 -8.00
N ALA A 458 12.19 -31.42 -8.76
CA ALA A 458 11.56 -31.88 -9.99
C ALA A 458 10.21 -32.55 -9.71
N GLN A 459 10.14 -33.36 -8.66
CA GLN A 459 8.90 -33.99 -8.23
C GLN A 459 7.86 -32.98 -7.77
N LEU A 460 8.27 -31.94 -7.04
CA LEU A 460 7.39 -30.82 -6.64
C LEU A 460 6.85 -30.05 -7.85
N ARG A 461 7.70 -29.75 -8.84
CA ARG A 461 7.29 -29.10 -10.09
C ARG A 461 6.30 -29.96 -10.88
N LEU A 462 6.56 -31.26 -10.98
CA LEU A 462 5.65 -32.21 -11.63
C LEU A 462 4.30 -32.28 -10.92
N ASN A 463 4.30 -32.28 -9.59
CA ASN A 463 3.07 -32.24 -8.79
C ASN A 463 2.33 -30.88 -8.99
N GLN A 464 3.02 -29.75 -9.03
CA GLN A 464 2.41 -28.44 -9.30
C GLN A 464 1.80 -28.36 -10.71
N ILE A 465 2.48 -28.90 -11.72
CA ILE A 465 1.96 -28.97 -13.10
C ILE A 465 0.74 -29.91 -13.16
N ALA A 466 0.81 -31.07 -12.51
CA ALA A 466 -0.29 -32.03 -12.47
C ALA A 466 -1.54 -31.49 -11.76
N PHE A 467 -1.37 -30.66 -10.70
CA PHE A 467 -2.48 -30.06 -9.97
C PHE A 467 -2.86 -28.66 -10.48
N GLY A 468 -1.94 -27.90 -11.08
CA GLY A 468 -2.18 -26.54 -11.60
C GLY A 468 -3.02 -26.52 -12.88
N ASN A 469 -2.88 -27.50 -13.75
CA ASN A 469 -3.66 -27.60 -14.99
C ASN A 469 -5.12 -28.06 -14.80
N VAL A 470 -5.46 -28.62 -13.63
CA VAL A 470 -6.84 -29.05 -13.31
C VAL A 470 -7.73 -27.84 -12.96
N SER A 471 -7.17 -26.70 -12.58
CA SER A 471 -7.96 -25.53 -12.15
C SER A 471 -8.31 -24.54 -13.27
N ASN A 472 -7.64 -24.57 -14.42
CA ASN A 472 -7.83 -23.56 -15.49
C ASN A 472 -8.71 -24.02 -16.68
N GLY A 473 -9.24 -25.26 -16.68
CA GLY A 473 -9.95 -25.83 -17.82
C GLY A 473 -11.44 -26.16 -17.62
N LEU A 474 -12.03 -25.91 -16.45
CA LEU A 474 -13.42 -26.25 -16.19
C LEU A 474 -14.32 -25.01 -16.20
N ASN A 475 -15.05 -24.80 -17.28
CA ASN A 475 -16.17 -23.87 -17.35
C ASN A 475 -17.19 -24.19 -16.25
N ALA A 476 -17.72 -23.13 -15.61
CA ALA A 476 -18.60 -23.18 -14.43
C ALA A 476 -19.93 -23.92 -14.61
N ALA A 477 -20.22 -24.45 -15.81
CA ALA A 477 -21.46 -25.18 -16.14
C ALA A 477 -21.44 -26.69 -15.82
N ASP A 478 -20.25 -27.28 -15.59
CA ASP A 478 -20.10 -28.74 -15.39
C ASP A 478 -19.71 -29.14 -13.95
N LYS A 479 -20.04 -28.33 -12.95
CA LYS A 479 -19.84 -28.67 -11.54
C LYS A 479 -20.76 -29.82 -11.12
N GLY A 480 -20.26 -31.06 -11.16
CA GLY A 480 -20.96 -32.18 -10.56
C GLY A 480 -20.80 -33.54 -11.23
N LYS A 481 -20.17 -33.66 -12.40
CA LYS A 481 -19.92 -34.93 -13.04
C LYS A 481 -18.45 -35.32 -12.95
N TRP A 482 -18.19 -36.53 -12.45
CA TRP A 482 -16.84 -37.16 -12.46
C TRP A 482 -16.29 -37.12 -13.89
N TYR A 483 -15.02 -36.71 -14.06
CA TYR A 483 -14.39 -36.49 -15.37
C TYR A 483 -14.41 -37.73 -16.27
N PHE A 484 -14.47 -38.94 -15.69
CA PHE A 484 -14.62 -40.19 -16.42
C PHE A 484 -15.90 -40.33 -17.23
N TYR A 485 -16.94 -39.59 -16.91
CA TYR A 485 -18.22 -39.59 -17.63
C TYR A 485 -18.34 -38.46 -18.64
N ASN A 486 -17.30 -37.62 -18.77
CA ASN A 486 -17.26 -36.54 -19.75
C ASN A 486 -16.29 -36.92 -20.88
N ASN A 487 -16.82 -37.38 -22.01
CA ASN A 487 -16.05 -37.82 -23.18
C ASN A 487 -15.18 -36.67 -23.76
N GLN A 488 -15.59 -35.42 -23.64
CA GLN A 488 -14.82 -34.25 -24.09
C GLN A 488 -13.60 -34.01 -23.18
N SER A 489 -13.76 -34.06 -21.87
CA SER A 489 -12.66 -33.92 -20.90
C SER A 489 -11.67 -35.08 -20.99
N LEU A 490 -12.17 -36.29 -21.32
CA LEU A 490 -11.35 -37.46 -21.46
C LEU A 490 -10.52 -37.44 -22.75
N SER A 491 -11.09 -36.97 -23.88
CA SER A 491 -10.38 -36.79 -25.14
C SER A 491 -9.34 -35.66 -25.07
N PHE A 492 -9.69 -34.53 -24.41
CA PHE A 492 -8.78 -33.43 -24.16
C PHE A 492 -7.62 -33.84 -23.26
N GLY A 493 -7.90 -34.53 -22.16
CA GLY A 493 -6.89 -35.08 -21.24
C GLY A 493 -5.94 -36.05 -21.93
N LYS A 494 -6.46 -36.90 -22.82
CA LYS A 494 -5.64 -37.83 -23.62
C LYS A 494 -4.73 -37.13 -24.62
N THR A 495 -5.22 -36.06 -25.25
CA THR A 495 -4.45 -35.23 -26.18
C THR A 495 -3.36 -34.42 -25.46
N GLU A 496 -3.67 -33.82 -24.31
CA GLU A 496 -2.70 -33.15 -23.45
C GLU A 496 -1.64 -34.12 -22.88
N PHE A 497 -2.06 -35.31 -22.47
CA PHE A 497 -1.14 -36.38 -22.05
C PHE A 497 -0.15 -36.73 -23.17
N GLN A 498 -0.66 -36.97 -24.39
CA GLN A 498 0.19 -37.31 -25.54
C GLN A 498 1.14 -36.16 -25.91
N LYS A 499 0.70 -34.92 -25.78
CA LYS A 499 1.50 -33.73 -26.07
C LYS A 499 2.64 -33.53 -25.06
N ILE A 500 2.40 -33.80 -23.79
CA ILE A 500 3.37 -33.62 -22.69
C ILE A 500 4.27 -34.84 -22.52
N TRP A 501 3.72 -36.05 -22.66
CA TRP A 501 4.36 -37.33 -22.29
C TRP A 501 4.65 -38.24 -23.49
N GLY A 502 4.17 -37.88 -24.69
CA GLY A 502 4.31 -38.72 -25.90
C GLY A 502 3.51 -40.02 -25.83
N ALA A 503 3.86 -40.97 -26.70
CA ALA A 503 3.23 -42.28 -26.77
C ALA A 503 3.82 -43.26 -25.74
N ARG A 504 3.62 -43.00 -24.43
CA ARG A 504 4.12 -43.84 -23.36
C ARG A 504 3.21 -45.04 -23.12
N ARG A 505 3.81 -46.22 -22.87
CA ARG A 505 3.08 -47.43 -22.50
C ARG A 505 2.65 -47.38 -21.04
N LEU A 506 1.56 -48.09 -20.72
CA LEU A 506 1.09 -48.26 -19.34
C LEU A 506 2.04 -49.21 -18.61
N GLU A 507 2.93 -48.67 -17.78
CA GLU A 507 3.90 -49.41 -16.97
C GLU A 507 4.16 -48.68 -15.64
N ASP A 508 4.71 -49.37 -14.67
CA ASP A 508 5.08 -48.76 -13.38
C ASP A 508 6.15 -47.68 -13.59
N ASN A 509 6.00 -46.55 -12.87
CA ASN A 509 6.87 -45.41 -12.96
C ASN A 509 6.94 -44.74 -14.36
N TRP A 510 5.87 -44.81 -15.17
CA TRP A 510 5.77 -44.21 -16.51
C TRP A 510 6.04 -42.72 -16.55
N ARG A 511 5.98 -42.03 -15.39
CA ARG A 511 6.23 -40.60 -15.25
C ARG A 511 7.71 -40.22 -15.28
N TRP A 512 8.63 -41.15 -15.12
CA TRP A 512 10.05 -40.88 -15.09
C TRP A 512 10.59 -40.75 -16.52
N SER A 513 11.11 -39.56 -16.86
CA SER A 513 11.64 -39.28 -18.20
C SER A 513 12.92 -40.05 -18.53
N GLU A 514 13.70 -40.47 -17.53
CA GLU A 514 15.01 -41.12 -17.69
C GLU A 514 14.95 -42.67 -17.86
N LYS A 515 13.80 -43.28 -17.74
CA LYS A 515 13.65 -44.73 -17.99
C LYS A 515 13.89 -45.12 -19.43
N ALA A 516 13.89 -44.18 -20.36
CA ALA A 516 14.07 -44.42 -21.79
C ALA A 516 15.53 -44.61 -22.21
N THR A 517 16.50 -44.43 -21.29
CA THR A 517 17.94 -44.38 -21.65
C THR A 517 18.72 -45.65 -21.36
N ILE A 518 18.14 -46.65 -20.72
CA ILE A 518 18.86 -47.93 -20.42
C ILE A 518 18.82 -48.94 -21.57
N GLY A 519 17.99 -48.72 -22.61
CA GLY A 519 17.78 -49.68 -23.68
C GLY A 519 18.29 -49.29 -25.08
N SER A 520 18.82 -48.06 -25.29
CA SER A 520 19.23 -47.62 -26.64
C SER A 520 20.64 -46.98 -26.71
N ALA A 521 21.52 -47.33 -25.78
CA ALA A 521 22.91 -46.86 -25.77
C ALA A 521 23.84 -47.79 -26.60
N LEU A 522 23.39 -48.26 -27.76
CA LEU A 522 24.21 -48.94 -28.76
C LEU A 522 23.78 -48.52 -30.16
N GLN A 523 23.89 -47.24 -30.49
CA GLN A 523 24.06 -46.70 -31.87
C GLN A 523 23.73 -45.22 -31.86
N ASP A 524 24.65 -44.37 -31.54
CA ASP A 524 25.14 -43.25 -32.33
C ASP A 524 26.18 -42.46 -31.54
N SER A 525 27.43 -42.70 -31.81
CA SER A 525 28.56 -41.95 -31.29
C SER A 525 28.75 -40.70 -32.11
N THR A 526 28.08 -39.61 -31.81
CA THR A 526 28.52 -38.24 -32.08
C THR A 526 27.51 -37.18 -31.59
N GLN A 527 27.30 -37.11 -30.27
CA GLN A 527 26.98 -35.84 -29.62
C GLN A 527 27.61 -35.86 -28.22
N VAL A 528 28.58 -35.00 -28.02
CA VAL A 528 29.17 -34.74 -26.71
C VAL A 528 28.04 -34.30 -25.80
N SER A 529 27.55 -35.21 -24.95
CA SER A 529 26.66 -34.89 -23.86
C SER A 529 27.37 -33.84 -23.03
N LYS A 530 26.80 -32.63 -22.88
CA LYS A 530 27.19 -31.67 -21.85
C LYS A 530 27.00 -32.40 -20.52
N THR A 531 28.07 -33.01 -20.02
CA THR A 531 28.19 -33.51 -18.66
C THR A 531 27.68 -32.41 -17.76
N ASN A 532 26.71 -32.71 -16.92
CA ASN A 532 26.12 -31.74 -16.02
C ASN A 532 27.18 -31.45 -14.95
N LEU A 533 28.02 -30.44 -15.18
CA LEU A 533 29.14 -30.02 -14.34
C LEU A 533 28.79 -29.93 -12.84
N LYS A 534 27.48 -29.80 -12.57
CA LYS A 534 26.91 -29.77 -11.20
C LYS A 534 27.08 -31.11 -10.44
N TYR A 535 27.21 -32.24 -11.12
CA TYR A 535 27.34 -33.56 -10.51
C TYR A 535 28.71 -34.18 -10.75
N ASP A 536 29.63 -33.41 -11.34
CA ASP A 536 30.98 -33.88 -11.66
C ASP A 536 31.90 -33.60 -10.46
N LEU A 537 32.43 -34.66 -9.87
CA LEU A 537 33.30 -34.64 -8.71
C LEU A 537 34.61 -33.84 -8.97
N ASP A 538 35.18 -34.05 -10.16
CA ASP A 538 36.44 -33.43 -10.54
C ASP A 538 36.34 -31.91 -10.61
N THR A 539 35.17 -31.40 -11.02
CA THR A 539 34.87 -29.96 -11.04
C THR A 539 35.02 -29.35 -9.64
N TYR A 540 34.54 -30.01 -8.60
CA TYR A 540 34.65 -29.55 -7.21
C TYR A 540 36.04 -29.71 -6.66
N LEU A 541 36.69 -30.82 -6.91
CA LEU A 541 38.07 -31.07 -6.42
C LEU A 541 39.09 -30.09 -7.04
N ASN A 542 38.94 -29.79 -8.34
CA ASN A 542 39.81 -28.82 -9.03
C ASN A 542 39.56 -27.35 -8.59
N ALA A 543 38.43 -27.06 -7.98
CA ALA A 543 38.11 -25.73 -7.46
C ALA A 543 38.72 -25.47 -6.07
N ILE A 544 39.27 -26.48 -5.40
CA ILE A 544 39.92 -26.30 -4.08
C ILE A 544 41.26 -25.57 -4.29
N PRO A 545 41.51 -24.45 -3.60
CA PRO A 545 42.80 -23.77 -3.68
C PRO A 545 43.92 -24.64 -3.03
N THR A 546 44.96 -24.91 -3.81
CA THR A 546 46.13 -25.68 -3.37
C THR A 546 47.34 -24.80 -3.02
N GLU A 547 47.33 -23.56 -3.53
CA GLU A 547 48.41 -22.60 -3.27
C GLU A 547 48.25 -21.95 -1.91
N GLN A 548 49.32 -21.99 -1.09
CA GLN A 548 49.33 -21.42 0.26
C GLN A 548 49.00 -19.92 0.24
N VAL A 549 49.48 -19.17 -0.77
CA VAL A 549 49.22 -17.73 -0.92
C VAL A 549 47.72 -17.42 -1.06
N VAL A 550 46.96 -18.27 -1.76
CA VAL A 550 45.52 -18.13 -1.92
C VAL A 550 44.79 -18.40 -0.59
N ILE A 551 45.24 -19.46 0.12
CA ILE A 551 44.66 -19.81 1.44
C ILE A 551 44.95 -18.69 2.44
N ASP A 552 46.16 -18.13 2.46
CA ASP A 552 46.53 -17.00 3.33
C ASP A 552 45.68 -15.75 3.03
N SER A 553 45.36 -15.45 1.75
CA SER A 553 44.47 -14.37 1.37
C SER A 553 43.05 -14.59 1.91
N LEU A 554 42.49 -15.81 1.77
CA LEU A 554 41.16 -16.15 2.32
C LEU A 554 41.10 -16.01 3.84
N VAL A 555 42.22 -16.35 4.56
CA VAL A 555 42.35 -16.15 6.02
C VAL A 555 42.31 -14.67 6.36
N ILE A 556 43.04 -13.83 5.61
CA ILE A 556 43.08 -12.39 5.80
C ILE A 556 41.69 -11.79 5.60
N ASP A 557 41.02 -12.12 4.48
CA ASP A 557 39.70 -11.61 4.14
C ASP A 557 38.65 -12.04 5.18
N ARG A 558 38.70 -13.29 5.65
CA ARG A 558 37.81 -13.78 6.71
C ARG A 558 38.03 -13.03 8.02
N ASN A 559 39.29 -12.80 8.42
CA ASN A 559 39.60 -12.11 9.65
C ASN A 559 39.19 -10.64 9.60
N GLN A 560 39.39 -9.97 8.46
CA GLN A 560 38.90 -8.62 8.23
C GLN A 560 37.35 -8.59 8.29
N ALA A 561 36.66 -9.53 7.63
CA ALA A 561 35.22 -9.61 7.65
C ALA A 561 34.66 -9.85 9.07
N LEU A 562 35.28 -10.70 9.87
CA LEU A 562 34.92 -10.92 11.28
C LEU A 562 35.10 -9.65 12.13
N TYR A 563 36.13 -8.88 11.88
CA TYR A 563 36.39 -7.60 12.56
C TYR A 563 35.29 -6.58 12.19
N GLU A 564 35.02 -6.40 10.89
CA GLU A 564 33.95 -5.50 10.40
C GLU A 564 32.57 -5.90 10.97
N LEU A 565 32.25 -7.20 11.02
CA LEU A 565 31.05 -7.70 11.67
C LEU A 565 30.98 -7.31 13.15
N GLY A 566 32.09 -7.43 13.85
CA GLY A 566 32.20 -7.01 15.25
C GLY A 566 31.85 -5.53 15.43
N LEU A 567 32.33 -4.66 14.53
CA LEU A 567 31.99 -3.23 14.53
C LEU A 567 30.55 -2.95 14.16
N ILE A 568 30.03 -3.58 13.12
CA ILE A 568 28.65 -3.43 12.68
C ILE A 568 27.69 -3.83 13.81
N TYR A 569 27.91 -4.98 14.45
CA TYR A 569 27.09 -5.41 15.58
C TYR A 569 27.18 -4.45 16.78
N LYS A 570 28.38 -3.94 17.10
CA LYS A 570 28.58 -2.99 18.19
C LYS A 570 27.93 -1.65 17.94
N GLU A 571 28.23 -1.01 16.79
CA GLU A 571 27.93 0.39 16.53
C GLU A 571 26.54 0.58 15.89
N GLN A 572 26.18 -0.24 14.89
CA GLN A 572 24.92 -0.07 14.15
C GLN A 572 23.74 -0.80 14.80
N PHE A 573 23.98 -2.05 15.24
CA PHE A 573 22.92 -2.90 15.80
C PHE A 573 22.85 -2.85 17.32
N LYS A 574 23.85 -2.24 17.98
CA LYS A 574 23.96 -2.16 19.46
C LYS A 574 23.86 -3.53 20.16
N ASN A 575 24.25 -4.60 19.46
CA ASN A 575 24.24 -5.98 19.96
C ASN A 575 25.62 -6.37 20.48
N GLN A 576 25.88 -6.07 21.76
CA GLN A 576 27.17 -6.30 22.40
C GLN A 576 27.57 -7.80 22.43
N ASN A 577 26.59 -8.71 22.52
CA ASN A 577 26.87 -10.15 22.59
C ASN A 577 27.34 -10.71 21.24
N LEU A 578 26.71 -10.36 20.12
CA LEU A 578 27.17 -10.76 18.80
C LEU A 578 28.51 -10.09 18.44
N ALA A 579 28.67 -8.81 18.78
CA ALA A 579 29.91 -8.10 18.59
C ALA A 579 31.08 -8.82 19.33
N LYS A 580 30.84 -9.18 20.60
CA LYS A 580 31.79 -9.97 21.40
C LYS A 580 32.19 -11.28 20.71
N GLN A 581 31.20 -12.08 20.31
CA GLN A 581 31.43 -13.37 19.63
C GLN A 581 32.30 -13.23 18.38
N ARG A 582 32.02 -12.24 17.52
CA ARG A 582 32.79 -12.05 16.28
C ARG A 582 34.22 -11.59 16.57
N LEU A 583 34.42 -10.65 17.50
CA LEU A 583 35.73 -10.15 17.87
C LEU A 583 36.55 -11.17 18.65
N GLU A 584 35.98 -11.95 19.56
CA GLU A 584 36.66 -13.07 20.23
C GLU A 584 37.12 -14.13 19.22
N ARG A 585 36.23 -14.44 18.27
CA ARG A 585 36.58 -15.41 17.23
C ARG A 585 37.77 -14.94 16.39
N VAL A 586 37.75 -13.70 15.90
CA VAL A 586 38.92 -13.19 15.15
C VAL A 586 40.19 -13.12 16.00
N ALA A 587 40.08 -12.77 17.28
CA ALA A 587 41.21 -12.77 18.20
C ALA A 587 41.83 -14.18 18.36
N SER A 588 41.01 -15.25 18.34
CA SER A 588 41.48 -16.64 18.46
C SER A 588 42.10 -17.19 17.16
N LEU A 589 41.86 -16.58 16.02
CA LEU A 589 42.33 -17.03 14.70
C LEU A 589 43.67 -16.42 14.27
N ASN A 590 44.47 -15.89 15.21
CA ASN A 590 45.74 -15.21 14.94
C ASN A 590 45.63 -14.13 13.86
N PRO A 591 44.88 -13.04 14.13
CA PRO A 591 44.64 -11.99 13.15
C PRO A 591 45.94 -11.26 12.77
N ASN A 592 45.89 -10.56 11.64
CA ASN A 592 46.99 -9.70 11.18
C ASN A 592 47.39 -8.70 12.26
N LYS A 593 48.66 -8.32 12.27
CA LYS A 593 49.23 -7.41 13.28
C LYS A 593 48.44 -6.10 13.42
N GLU A 594 47.88 -5.60 12.30
CA GLU A 594 47.11 -4.36 12.24
C GLU A 594 45.77 -4.46 12.98
N LEU A 595 45.19 -5.65 13.04
CA LEU A 595 43.90 -5.89 13.69
C LEU A 595 44.02 -6.17 15.19
N ILE A 596 45.20 -6.53 15.69
CA ILE A 596 45.38 -6.96 17.10
C ILE A 596 45.00 -5.84 18.06
N LEU A 597 45.50 -4.63 17.83
CA LEU A 597 45.24 -3.48 18.69
C LEU A 597 43.74 -3.07 18.68
N PRO A 598 43.12 -2.81 17.52
CA PRO A 598 41.69 -2.43 17.49
C PRO A 598 40.78 -3.53 18.03
N ILE A 599 41.03 -4.82 17.79
CA ILE A 599 40.25 -5.92 18.36
C ILE A 599 40.30 -5.85 19.91
N ASN A 600 41.51 -5.73 20.51
CA ASN A 600 41.64 -5.65 21.97
C ASN A 600 40.94 -4.40 22.53
N TRP A 601 41.02 -3.26 21.85
CA TRP A 601 40.33 -2.05 22.24
C TRP A 601 38.80 -2.24 22.26
N HIS A 602 38.22 -2.77 21.20
CA HIS A 602 36.78 -2.99 21.13
C HIS A 602 36.30 -4.06 22.11
N LEU A 603 37.05 -5.14 22.31
CA LEU A 603 36.73 -6.14 23.32
C LEU A 603 36.82 -5.55 24.74
N TYR A 604 37.81 -4.73 25.05
CA TYR A 604 37.91 -4.02 26.34
C TYR A 604 36.63 -3.19 26.59
N GLN A 605 36.19 -2.40 25.60
CA GLN A 605 34.99 -1.59 25.72
C GLN A 605 33.71 -2.45 25.88
N ILE A 606 33.60 -3.52 25.10
CA ILE A 606 32.43 -4.42 25.17
C ILE A 606 32.33 -5.09 26.52
N TYR A 607 33.43 -5.64 27.03
CA TYR A 607 33.47 -6.29 28.34
C TYR A 607 33.22 -5.32 29.49
N THR A 608 33.73 -4.08 29.37
CA THR A 608 33.40 -3.02 30.33
C THR A 608 31.92 -2.72 30.37
N ASN A 609 31.28 -2.58 29.18
CA ASN A 609 29.83 -2.33 29.05
C ASN A 609 28.99 -3.50 29.58
N LEU A 610 29.47 -4.73 29.43
CA LEU A 610 28.78 -5.94 29.91
C LEU A 610 29.03 -6.23 31.41
N GLY A 611 29.92 -5.47 32.06
CA GLY A 611 30.30 -5.69 33.46
C GLY A 611 31.23 -6.88 33.70
N GLU A 612 31.85 -7.43 32.65
CA GLU A 612 32.79 -8.57 32.70
C GLU A 612 34.22 -8.10 33.02
N ALA A 613 34.45 -7.67 34.26
CA ALA A 613 35.68 -7.00 34.69
C ALA A 613 36.99 -7.80 34.42
N GLN A 614 36.98 -9.12 34.64
CA GLN A 614 38.17 -9.96 34.41
C GLN A 614 38.61 -9.98 32.94
N ASN A 615 37.62 -10.13 32.03
CA ASN A 615 37.85 -10.13 30.61
C ASN A 615 38.27 -8.74 30.11
N ALA A 616 37.65 -7.68 30.63
CA ALA A 616 38.05 -6.30 30.32
C ALA A 616 39.54 -6.05 30.72
N GLU A 617 39.94 -6.45 31.92
CA GLU A 617 41.30 -6.26 32.41
C GLU A 617 42.35 -7.02 31.58
N LYS A 618 42.01 -8.22 31.10
CA LYS A 618 42.88 -8.99 30.20
C LYS A 618 43.19 -8.20 28.92
N HIS A 619 42.20 -7.65 28.25
CA HIS A 619 42.37 -6.89 27.01
C HIS A 619 43.04 -5.52 27.25
N LYS A 620 42.69 -4.87 28.36
CA LYS A 620 43.36 -3.66 28.83
C LYS A 620 44.86 -3.88 28.99
N ASN A 621 45.28 -4.94 29.68
CA ASN A 621 46.69 -5.27 29.91
C ASN A 621 47.46 -5.54 28.61
N VAL A 622 46.81 -6.17 27.60
CA VAL A 622 47.43 -6.34 26.28
C VAL A 622 47.72 -4.99 25.63
N ILE A 623 46.79 -4.02 25.73
CA ILE A 623 47.00 -2.68 25.16
C ILE A 623 48.13 -1.95 25.89
N LEU A 624 48.08 -1.91 27.21
CA LEU A 624 49.06 -1.18 28.02
C LEU A 624 50.49 -1.74 27.93
N THR A 625 50.64 -3.09 27.78
CA THR A 625 51.96 -3.74 27.74
C THR A 625 52.54 -3.78 26.32
N LYS A 626 51.74 -4.04 25.30
CA LYS A 626 52.24 -4.20 23.92
C LYS A 626 52.17 -2.92 23.08
N TYR A 627 51.32 -1.96 23.47
CA TYR A 627 51.03 -0.75 22.69
C TYR A 627 50.97 0.52 23.56
N PRO A 628 51.96 0.76 24.48
CA PRO A 628 51.90 1.86 25.47
C PRO A 628 51.86 3.27 24.85
N GLU A 629 52.48 3.43 23.68
CA GLU A 629 52.56 4.72 22.97
C GLU A 629 51.30 5.12 22.20
N THR A 630 50.26 4.27 22.22
CA THR A 630 49.06 4.51 21.42
C THR A 630 48.05 5.40 22.16
N LYS A 631 47.25 6.14 21.40
CA LYS A 631 46.10 6.93 21.91
C LYS A 631 45.18 6.06 22.78
N PHE A 632 44.99 4.79 22.43
CA PHE A 632 44.14 3.85 23.19
C PHE A 632 44.71 3.57 24.60
N ALA A 633 46.00 3.41 24.72
CA ALA A 633 46.64 3.24 26.03
C ALA A 633 46.52 4.51 26.88
N GLN A 634 46.67 5.68 26.27
CA GLN A 634 46.53 6.97 26.96
C GLN A 634 45.10 7.19 27.47
N ILE A 635 44.07 6.84 26.68
CA ILE A 635 42.66 6.89 27.11
C ILE A 635 42.39 5.96 28.30
N ILE A 636 43.00 4.78 28.30
CA ILE A 636 42.83 3.81 29.39
C ILE A 636 43.49 4.34 30.70
N LEU A 637 44.65 4.98 30.59
CA LEU A 637 45.42 5.50 31.77
C LEU A 637 44.76 6.76 32.34
N ASN A 638 44.22 7.61 31.48
CA ASN A 638 43.60 8.87 31.86
C ASN A 638 42.25 9.03 31.16
N PRO A 639 41.17 8.50 31.71
CA PRO A 639 39.85 8.55 31.09
C PRO A 639 39.28 9.97 30.90
N GLU A 640 39.84 10.98 31.60
CA GLU A 640 39.44 12.38 31.51
C GLU A 640 40.23 13.18 30.47
N ILE A 641 41.24 12.57 29.81
CA ILE A 641 41.90 13.23 28.67
C ILE A 641 40.85 13.31 27.57
N GLN A 642 40.25 14.50 27.44
CA GLN A 642 39.77 14.96 26.16
C GLN A 642 41.03 15.11 25.29
N PHE A 643 41.32 14.09 24.43
CA PHE A 643 42.01 14.42 23.22
C PHE A 643 41.17 15.48 22.56
N GLU A 644 41.71 16.68 22.41
CA GLU A 644 41.27 17.55 21.31
C GLU A 644 41.30 16.57 20.13
N GLU A 645 40.09 16.07 19.71
CA GLU A 645 39.94 15.70 18.33
C GLU A 645 40.69 16.81 17.64
N GLU A 646 41.69 16.48 16.78
CA GLU A 646 42.02 17.39 15.72
C GLU A 646 40.66 17.73 15.16
N GLN A 647 40.08 18.78 15.67
CA GLN A 647 39.07 19.52 15.00
C GLN A 647 39.82 19.86 13.71
N ILE A 648 39.55 19.06 12.67
CA ILE A 648 39.56 19.61 11.33
C ILE A 648 38.69 20.82 11.56
N GLU A 649 39.34 21.99 11.74
CA GLU A 649 38.62 23.26 11.93
C GLU A 649 37.67 23.30 10.78
N GLU A 650 36.37 23.04 11.11
CA GLU A 650 35.32 23.19 10.11
C GLU A 650 35.57 24.56 9.55
N THR A 651 35.98 24.61 8.30
CA THR A 651 36.27 25.87 7.65
C THR A 651 34.99 26.71 7.81
N GLU A 652 35.17 28.02 7.97
CA GLU A 652 34.03 28.95 8.10
C GLU A 652 32.99 28.71 7.01
N VAL A 653 33.42 28.22 5.86
CA VAL A 653 32.57 27.82 4.72
C VAL A 653 31.75 26.57 5.00
N GLU A 654 32.29 25.57 5.70
CA GLU A 654 31.54 24.37 6.08
C GLU A 654 30.49 24.65 7.15
N LYS A 655 30.77 25.55 8.09
CA LYS A 655 29.77 26.06 9.07
C LYS A 655 28.65 26.78 8.35
N THR A 656 29.00 27.64 7.40
CA THR A 656 28.01 28.35 6.57
C THR A 656 27.16 27.40 5.73
N TYR A 657 27.76 26.34 5.16
CA TYR A 657 27.01 25.31 4.45
C TYR A 657 26.01 24.59 5.35
N LYS A 658 26.40 24.23 6.58
CA LYS A 658 25.49 23.61 7.55
C LYS A 658 24.32 24.51 7.93
N GLU A 659 24.58 25.79 8.19
CA GLU A 659 23.51 26.76 8.48
C GLU A 659 22.51 26.87 7.32
N ILE A 660 22.99 26.99 6.10
CA ILE A 660 22.15 27.06 4.91
C ILE A 660 21.38 25.73 4.70
N TYR A 661 22.02 24.60 4.97
CA TYR A 661 21.36 23.31 4.90
C TYR A 661 20.23 23.16 5.95
N TYR A 662 20.38 23.76 7.15
CA TYR A 662 19.31 23.79 8.13
C TYR A 662 18.14 24.69 7.67
N LEU A 663 18.39 25.83 7.03
CA LEU A 663 17.33 26.63 6.41
C LEU A 663 16.56 25.85 5.32
N TYR A 664 17.29 25.06 4.52
CA TYR A 664 16.62 24.16 3.55
C TYR A 664 15.74 23.12 4.25
N LYS A 665 16.16 22.60 5.41
CA LYS A 665 15.36 21.65 6.22
C LYS A 665 14.14 22.29 6.89
N GLU A 666 14.18 23.60 7.12
CA GLU A 666 13.08 24.39 7.65
C GLU A 666 12.13 24.94 6.56
N ASP A 667 12.29 24.47 5.32
CA ASP A 667 11.52 24.89 4.13
C ASP A 667 11.63 26.39 3.79
N LYS A 668 12.70 27.06 4.24
CA LYS A 668 13.02 28.48 3.97
C LYS A 668 13.81 28.61 2.66
N PHE A 669 13.22 28.19 1.55
CA PHE A 669 13.93 28.02 0.27
C PHE A 669 14.43 29.35 -0.33
N GLU A 670 13.71 30.45 -0.16
CA GLU A 670 14.12 31.79 -0.62
C GLU A 670 15.37 32.27 0.11
N ASP A 671 15.41 32.08 1.45
CA ASP A 671 16.58 32.41 2.27
C ASP A 671 17.80 31.56 1.88
N VAL A 672 17.58 30.28 1.56
CA VAL A 672 18.62 29.38 1.07
C VAL A 672 19.26 29.90 -0.20
N ILE A 673 18.44 30.24 -1.20
CA ILE A 673 18.92 30.76 -2.50
C ILE A 673 19.72 32.05 -2.29
N THR A 674 19.15 33.00 -1.53
CA THR A 674 19.76 34.29 -1.25
C THR A 674 21.11 34.15 -0.52
N LYS A 675 21.16 33.31 0.51
CA LYS A 675 22.40 33.08 1.27
C LYS A 675 23.46 32.36 0.45
N ILE A 676 23.08 31.39 -0.39
CA ILE A 676 24.03 30.71 -1.27
C ILE A 676 24.61 31.72 -2.26
N ASP A 677 23.78 32.55 -2.89
CA ASP A 677 24.25 33.55 -3.85
C ASP A 677 25.20 34.57 -3.25
N ALA A 678 24.98 34.92 -1.99
CA ALA A 678 25.90 35.80 -1.24
C ALA A 678 27.21 35.11 -0.86
N THR A 679 27.18 33.79 -0.62
CA THR A 679 28.33 32.99 -0.14
C THR A 679 29.21 32.51 -1.29
N LEU A 680 28.65 32.12 -2.44
CA LEU A 680 29.38 31.55 -3.58
C LEU A 680 30.62 32.36 -3.99
N PRO A 681 30.60 33.73 -4.06
CA PRO A 681 31.77 34.51 -4.45
C PRO A 681 32.91 34.46 -3.39
N THR A 682 32.61 34.09 -2.17
CA THR A 682 33.56 34.09 -1.04
C THR A 682 34.20 32.72 -0.76
N ILE A 683 33.76 31.67 -1.48
CA ILE A 683 34.26 30.30 -1.28
C ILE A 683 35.64 30.13 -1.96
N PRO A 684 36.72 29.96 -1.20
CA PRO A 684 38.06 29.80 -1.76
C PRO A 684 38.34 28.37 -2.26
N ASN A 685 37.58 27.38 -1.76
CA ASN A 685 37.81 25.95 -2.08
C ASN A 685 36.83 25.48 -3.17
N ALA A 686 37.36 25.17 -4.34
CA ALA A 686 36.62 24.66 -5.49
C ALA A 686 35.84 23.35 -5.22
N ASP A 687 36.26 22.54 -4.25
CA ASP A 687 35.66 21.24 -3.93
C ASP A 687 34.31 21.38 -3.21
N LEU A 688 34.04 22.52 -2.58
CA LEU A 688 32.75 22.77 -1.90
C LEU A 688 31.70 23.41 -2.81
N LEU A 689 32.12 24.08 -3.88
CA LEU A 689 31.20 24.76 -4.83
C LEU A 689 30.08 23.85 -5.35
N PRO A 690 30.36 22.60 -5.78
CA PRO A 690 29.31 21.71 -6.28
C PRO A 690 28.20 21.42 -5.26
N LYS A 691 28.55 21.38 -3.95
CA LYS A 691 27.57 21.13 -2.87
C LYS A 691 26.61 22.29 -2.70
N PHE A 692 27.14 23.52 -2.71
CA PHE A 692 26.33 24.74 -2.62
C PHE A 692 25.43 24.90 -3.84
N GLU A 693 25.96 24.71 -5.05
CA GLU A 693 25.20 24.83 -6.29
C GLU A 693 24.10 23.76 -6.40
N LEU A 694 24.38 22.52 -6.00
CA LEU A 694 23.34 21.49 -5.97
C LEU A 694 22.26 21.82 -4.93
N LEU A 695 22.63 22.29 -3.73
CA LEU A 695 21.66 22.69 -2.70
C LEU A 695 20.79 23.84 -3.18
N LYS A 696 21.38 24.84 -3.88
CA LYS A 696 20.65 25.93 -4.51
C LYS A 696 19.66 25.43 -5.54
N ALA A 697 20.09 24.55 -6.45
CA ALA A 697 19.23 23.97 -7.46
C ALA A 697 18.06 23.20 -6.82
N LEU A 698 18.30 22.43 -5.77
CA LEU A 698 17.26 21.72 -5.04
C LEU A 698 16.27 22.66 -4.34
N ALA A 699 16.73 23.79 -3.81
CA ALA A 699 15.87 24.83 -3.22
C ALA A 699 15.01 25.51 -4.30
N ILE A 700 15.58 25.83 -5.46
CA ILE A 700 14.87 26.35 -6.63
C ILE A 700 13.73 25.39 -7.01
N GLY A 701 13.99 24.08 -7.04
CA GLY A 701 12.97 23.07 -7.39
C GLY A 701 11.82 22.93 -6.38
N LYS A 702 11.95 23.54 -5.18
CA LYS A 702 10.88 23.59 -4.18
C LYS A 702 10.09 24.89 -4.18
N PHE A 703 10.68 25.95 -4.75
CA PHE A 703 10.17 27.31 -4.62
C PHE A 703 9.78 27.94 -5.98
N GLN A 704 10.39 27.48 -7.09
CA GLN A 704 10.19 28.06 -8.41
C GLN A 704 9.64 27.03 -9.40
N ASP A 705 9.44 27.44 -10.68
CA ASP A 705 8.87 26.63 -11.72
C ASP A 705 9.84 25.51 -12.21
N LYS A 706 9.27 24.53 -12.94
CA LYS A 706 10.00 23.35 -13.41
C LYS A 706 11.13 23.67 -14.39
N GLU A 707 10.98 24.69 -15.24
CA GLU A 707 12.00 25.05 -16.22
C GLU A 707 13.20 25.73 -15.55
N THR A 708 12.96 26.60 -14.57
CA THR A 708 14.02 27.22 -13.77
C THR A 708 14.77 26.17 -12.95
N TYR A 709 14.06 25.20 -12.36
CA TYR A 709 14.66 24.07 -11.65
C TYR A 709 15.55 23.23 -12.57
N LYS A 710 15.05 22.89 -13.76
CA LYS A 710 15.79 22.11 -14.76
C LYS A 710 17.07 22.84 -15.19
N THR A 711 16.98 24.14 -15.47
CA THR A 711 18.12 24.98 -15.85
C THR A 711 19.19 25.01 -14.76
N ALA A 712 18.78 25.15 -13.48
CA ALA A 712 19.72 25.13 -12.36
C ALA A 712 20.43 23.77 -12.21
N LEU A 713 19.71 22.65 -12.39
CA LEU A 713 20.31 21.31 -12.36
C LEU A 713 21.22 21.05 -13.56
N GLU A 714 20.86 21.51 -14.76
CA GLU A 714 21.69 21.43 -15.96
C GLU A 714 23.01 22.19 -15.77
N TYR A 715 22.97 23.36 -15.15
CA TYR A 715 24.16 24.11 -14.77
C TYR A 715 25.10 23.27 -13.90
N VAL A 716 24.59 22.64 -12.83
CA VAL A 716 25.38 21.79 -11.94
C VAL A 716 25.93 20.57 -12.68
N ALA A 717 25.09 19.91 -13.50
CA ALA A 717 25.49 18.72 -14.26
C ALA A 717 26.59 18.99 -15.31
N VAL A 718 26.58 20.17 -15.93
CA VAL A 718 27.57 20.56 -16.95
C VAL A 718 28.87 21.02 -16.29
N ASN A 719 28.80 21.92 -15.30
CA ASN A 719 29.99 22.52 -14.72
C ASN A 719 30.72 21.59 -13.75
N TYR A 720 30.00 20.66 -13.10
CA TYR A 720 30.55 19.78 -12.07
C TYR A 720 30.31 18.29 -12.39
N GLY A 721 30.22 17.91 -13.66
CA GLY A 721 29.88 16.56 -14.13
C GLY A 721 30.76 15.42 -13.60
N ASN A 722 32.01 15.71 -13.18
CA ASN A 722 32.92 14.73 -12.60
C ASN A 722 32.72 14.52 -11.09
N THR A 723 31.94 15.38 -10.42
CA THR A 723 31.66 15.27 -8.98
C THR A 723 30.40 14.43 -8.72
N GLU A 724 30.21 13.98 -7.47
CA GLU A 724 29.01 13.24 -7.07
C GLU A 724 27.74 14.11 -7.18
N GLU A 725 27.88 15.41 -6.90
CA GLU A 725 26.82 16.39 -7.00
C GLU A 725 26.38 16.59 -8.46
N GLY A 726 27.33 16.70 -9.40
CA GLY A 726 27.06 16.80 -10.83
C GLY A 726 26.39 15.55 -11.40
N LYS A 727 26.80 14.37 -10.98
CA LYS A 727 26.16 13.09 -11.34
C LYS A 727 24.73 13.01 -10.83
N LYS A 728 24.48 13.45 -9.58
CA LYS A 728 23.13 13.53 -8.99
C LYS A 728 22.24 14.51 -9.77
N ALA A 729 22.76 15.70 -10.06
CA ALA A 729 22.03 16.70 -10.86
C ALA A 729 21.64 16.15 -12.23
N LYS A 730 22.57 15.51 -12.94
CA LYS A 730 22.32 14.87 -14.23
C LYS A 730 21.24 13.78 -14.16
N ALA A 731 21.25 12.97 -13.11
CA ALA A 731 20.24 11.93 -12.92
C ALA A 731 18.82 12.53 -12.72
N ILE A 732 18.72 13.65 -12.01
CA ILE A 732 17.44 14.36 -11.80
C ILE A 732 16.98 15.01 -13.12
N VAL A 733 17.85 15.64 -13.89
CA VAL A 733 17.53 16.22 -15.20
C VAL A 733 16.94 15.17 -16.14
N ILE A 734 17.53 13.96 -16.19
CA ILE A 734 17.00 12.85 -17.00
C ILE A 734 15.58 12.44 -16.55
N GLN A 735 15.28 12.50 -15.26
CA GLN A 735 13.95 12.20 -14.74
C GLN A 735 12.92 13.30 -15.07
N LEU A 736 13.35 14.56 -15.07
CA LEU A 736 12.49 15.71 -15.39
C LEU A 736 12.16 15.82 -16.89
N THR A 737 12.98 15.20 -17.74
CA THR A 737 12.81 15.20 -19.22
C THR A 737 12.04 13.99 -19.74
N LYS A 738 11.77 13.00 -18.91
CA LYS A 738 10.83 11.89 -19.16
C LYS A 738 9.40 12.28 -18.78
#